data_5275c649ce497b64a35c9988d25e1bad
#
_entry.id   5275c649ce497b64a35c9988d25e1bad
#
_cell.length_a   1.000
_cell.length_b   1.000
_cell.length_c   1.000
_cell.angle_alpha   90.00
_cell.angle_beta   90.00
_cell.angle_gamma   90.00
#
_symmetry.space_group_name_H-M   'P 1'
#
loop_
_entity.id
_entity.type
_entity.pdbx_description
1 polymer ?
#
loop_
_entity_poly.entity_id
_entity_poly.type
_entity_poly.pdbx_seq_one_letter_code
_entity_poly.pdbx_strand_id
1 'polypeptide(L)'
;MSNQNKQNGLVSWLAHSIVRLRWAIIMVFIGLIALATTFLSQFRIDASADTLLVKNNALYIESQLANQRFSPDEFILVAYQPEDGELFSEQTFADIAALSADYATLERVSSVTSMLTVPLLADASAFTAGADVASLTWQQQRYSPAQMRRLLTDHPIFTDLLLNKAQTAAGIQIVFKADPELTELDRQILSIQQHTLSRELTATEQNELAQLQQAADPLRQRLMKQRQQEIDQIEQFNRQVSERAATYVGGAYVVGQHLVDMIKSDLTSFGLAIALIIAVLLLLIYRSWRGVFFPLLSCNVSVLLTCGLFGLLDIRTTVISANFIALQLILTLAVMIHLLGAYREIAHDKPDYTQQQRVIGMLAQKISPCFYATLTTSVGFGSLIFSGIQPVVDFGFMMLIAMLITMSVSLLLFPALLSMLKARPESADFGWLASALQQAAGMVKRRPYPVILLIVVMFGALATGISRLNVENSFINYFAKDTQVHRELAFIDQQFGGSTPLDIVITLDPTQAKPDLVIAADQLNQLHLAHAAVNAFEASGSVTSLINFTTLARQLNDNKPLTEYELDTIYEMLSSKVTDQLVGAYLADSPSQVRIATRIQDTTADLNREQLMQQLHQDLQTVGLAEQDYKLTNLFVLYQDILSRLFDSQVTTLGLVYLALGIMLLAIFRSVKIALIALIPNILTTLGILGLIGWLNIPLDLMTITIAAIAMGIAVDDTIHFIHNYLQQPAGDALAATFGHTGMAIVFTSVIIAAGFAVFGFSDFLPSVYFGILTAAAMLMALLTDLTILPALLSRFVKNSGQRQRQQTAPVAGGQS
;
A
#
# COMPACT_ATOMS: atom_id res chain seq x y z
N MET A 1 2.65 28.92 -39.36
CA MET A 1 3.93 28.58 -40.05
C MET A 1 5.18 29.06 -39.28
N SER A 2 5.23 30.27 -38.70
CA SER A 2 6.47 30.74 -38.05
C SER A 2 6.86 30.01 -36.76
N ASN A 3 5.91 29.55 -35.95
CA ASN A 3 6.18 28.82 -34.72
C ASN A 3 6.58 27.35 -34.92
N GLN A 4 6.07 26.64 -35.94
CA GLN A 4 6.51 25.28 -36.29
C GLN A 4 7.96 25.26 -36.81
N ASN A 5 8.37 26.25 -37.59
CA ASN A 5 9.76 26.37 -38.03
C ASN A 5 10.72 26.68 -36.85
N LYS A 6 10.28 27.44 -35.85
CA LYS A 6 11.10 27.70 -34.64
C LYS A 6 11.19 26.44 -33.75
N GLN A 7 10.12 25.65 -33.56
CA GLN A 7 10.15 24.39 -32.81
C GLN A 7 11.04 23.35 -33.51
N ASN A 8 10.95 23.20 -34.82
CA ASN A 8 11.81 22.30 -35.59
C ASN A 8 13.30 22.70 -35.49
N GLY A 9 13.59 23.99 -35.40
CA GLY A 9 14.96 24.51 -35.19
C GLY A 9 15.52 24.15 -33.81
N LEU A 10 14.72 24.30 -32.73
CA LEU A 10 15.14 23.98 -31.36
C LEU A 10 15.38 22.48 -31.18
N VAL A 11 14.45 21.64 -31.65
CA VAL A 11 14.57 20.18 -31.56
C VAL A 11 15.78 19.68 -32.32
N SER A 12 16.02 20.19 -33.53
CA SER A 12 17.20 19.87 -34.32
C SER A 12 18.49 20.31 -33.64
N TRP A 13 18.52 21.50 -33.07
CA TRP A 13 19.67 22.01 -32.30
C TRP A 13 19.96 21.13 -31.08
N LEU A 14 18.94 20.74 -30.30
CA LEU A 14 19.07 19.83 -29.17
C LEU A 14 19.63 18.48 -29.59
N ALA A 15 19.09 17.88 -30.66
CA ALA A 15 19.54 16.60 -31.17
C ALA A 15 21.02 16.63 -31.58
N HIS A 16 21.45 17.69 -32.25
CA HIS A 16 22.87 17.88 -32.62
C HIS A 16 23.75 18.11 -31.37
N SER A 17 23.28 18.89 -30.41
CA SER A 17 24.00 19.17 -29.17
C SER A 17 24.22 17.92 -28.33
N ILE A 18 23.22 17.05 -28.19
CA ILE A 18 23.33 15.79 -27.43
C ILE A 18 24.40 14.89 -28.05
N VAL A 19 24.39 14.74 -29.38
CA VAL A 19 25.36 13.89 -30.08
C VAL A 19 26.76 14.51 -30.07
N ARG A 20 26.88 15.84 -30.16
CA ARG A 20 28.16 16.55 -30.09
C ARG A 20 28.77 16.46 -28.70
N LEU A 21 27.97 16.64 -27.65
CA LEU A 21 28.40 16.64 -26.25
C LEU A 21 28.35 15.25 -25.58
N ARG A 22 28.22 14.16 -26.37
CA ARG A 22 28.03 12.79 -25.87
C ARG A 22 29.02 12.39 -24.78
N TRP A 23 30.31 12.75 -24.92
CA TRP A 23 31.32 12.42 -23.92
C TRP A 23 31.12 13.17 -22.63
N ALA A 24 30.76 14.45 -22.69
CA ALA A 24 30.45 15.26 -21.51
C ALA A 24 29.22 14.71 -20.78
N ILE A 25 28.16 14.34 -21.52
CA ILE A 25 26.96 13.73 -20.98
C ILE A 25 27.30 12.42 -20.24
N ILE A 26 28.07 11.52 -20.87
CA ILE A 26 28.44 10.24 -20.26
C ILE A 26 29.30 10.48 -19.00
N MET A 27 30.24 11.42 -19.01
CA MET A 27 31.05 11.74 -17.84
C MET A 27 30.22 12.31 -16.69
N VAL A 28 29.23 13.16 -16.99
CA VAL A 28 28.27 13.67 -15.99
C VAL A 28 27.48 12.52 -15.37
N PHE A 29 26.95 11.61 -16.18
CA PHE A 29 26.22 10.46 -15.67
C PHE A 29 27.10 9.50 -14.87
N ILE A 30 28.36 9.28 -15.26
CA ILE A 30 29.33 8.51 -14.46
C ILE A 30 29.54 9.18 -13.11
N GLY A 31 29.71 10.50 -13.07
CA GLY A 31 29.80 11.25 -11.81
C GLY A 31 28.55 11.14 -10.95
N LEU A 32 27.35 11.23 -11.56
CA LEU A 32 26.09 11.06 -10.85
C LEU A 32 25.92 9.63 -10.32
N ILE A 33 26.32 8.61 -11.10
CA ILE A 33 26.30 7.21 -10.67
C ILE A 33 27.23 7.02 -9.46
N ALA A 34 28.45 7.55 -9.53
CA ALA A 34 29.40 7.48 -8.42
C ALA A 34 28.85 8.15 -7.16
N LEU A 35 28.20 9.30 -7.31
CA LEU A 35 27.52 9.98 -6.20
C LEU A 35 26.34 9.16 -5.67
N ALA A 36 25.48 8.66 -6.54
CA ALA A 36 24.32 7.86 -6.15
C ALA A 36 24.72 6.59 -5.39
N THR A 37 25.81 5.94 -5.78
CA THR A 37 26.30 4.73 -5.09
C THR A 37 26.76 4.99 -3.65
N THR A 38 27.24 6.19 -3.33
CA THR A 38 27.62 6.53 -1.94
C THR A 38 26.42 6.64 -1.01
N PHE A 39 25.25 7.04 -1.53
CA PHE A 39 24.02 7.20 -0.77
C PHE A 39 23.06 5.99 -0.87
N LEU A 40 23.38 4.99 -1.69
CA LEU A 40 22.54 3.82 -1.86
C LEU A 40 22.34 3.02 -0.56
N SER A 41 23.36 3.00 0.32
CA SER A 41 23.27 2.36 1.65
C SER A 41 22.34 3.09 2.62
N GLN A 42 21.98 4.33 2.32
CA GLN A 42 21.05 5.14 3.11
C GLN A 42 19.60 5.01 2.60
N PHE A 43 19.41 4.38 1.44
CA PHE A 43 18.06 4.06 0.94
C PHE A 43 17.39 3.03 1.86
N ARG A 44 16.18 3.36 2.35
CA ARG A 44 15.48 2.60 3.39
C ARG A 44 14.06 2.27 2.98
N ILE A 45 13.64 1.08 3.41
CA ILE A 45 12.26 0.63 3.32
C ILE A 45 11.67 0.74 4.73
N ASP A 46 10.61 1.52 4.88
CA ASP A 46 9.84 1.64 6.11
C ASP A 46 8.47 0.98 5.89
N ALA A 47 8.35 -0.23 6.37
CA ALA A 47 7.10 -1.00 6.29
C ALA A 47 6.47 -1.21 7.66
N SER A 48 6.74 -0.30 8.61
CA SER A 48 6.02 -0.31 9.88
C SER A 48 4.52 -0.13 9.64
N ALA A 49 3.68 -0.76 10.45
CA ALA A 49 2.23 -0.60 10.39
C ALA A 49 1.82 0.88 10.49
N ASP A 50 2.60 1.68 11.22
CA ASP A 50 2.42 3.13 11.35
C ASP A 50 2.61 3.90 10.03
N THR A 51 3.32 3.35 9.04
CA THR A 51 3.48 4.01 7.73
C THR A 51 2.25 3.87 6.84
N LEU A 52 1.36 2.95 7.16
CA LEU A 52 0.05 2.85 6.51
C LEU A 52 -0.94 3.88 7.08
N LEU A 53 -0.65 4.44 8.25
CA LEU A 53 -1.50 5.37 8.96
C LEU A 53 -1.06 6.83 8.71
N VAL A 54 -2.01 7.74 8.68
CA VAL A 54 -1.74 9.17 8.51
C VAL A 54 -1.25 9.75 9.84
N LYS A 55 0.06 9.84 10.04
CA LYS A 55 0.70 10.25 11.31
C LYS A 55 0.28 11.63 11.86
N ASN A 56 -0.30 12.49 11.04
CA ASN A 56 -0.77 13.82 11.44
C ASN A 56 -2.31 13.90 11.54
N ASN A 57 -3.00 12.76 11.52
CA ASN A 57 -4.44 12.69 11.69
C ASN A 57 -4.80 12.79 13.19
N ALA A 58 -5.85 13.54 13.51
CA ALA A 58 -6.37 13.65 14.88
C ALA A 58 -6.65 12.29 15.53
N LEU A 59 -7.25 11.36 14.78
CA LEU A 59 -7.53 10.00 15.27
C LEU A 59 -6.25 9.22 15.60
N TYR A 60 -5.19 9.37 14.81
CA TYR A 60 -3.89 8.73 15.10
C TYR A 60 -3.30 9.28 16.41
N ILE A 61 -3.29 10.61 16.58
CA ILE A 61 -2.77 11.25 17.78
C ILE A 61 -3.58 10.83 19.01
N GLU A 62 -4.91 10.81 18.92
CA GLU A 62 -5.79 10.36 19.99
C GLU A 62 -5.58 8.88 20.34
N SER A 63 -5.37 8.03 19.33
CA SER A 63 -5.04 6.62 19.54
C SER A 63 -3.69 6.44 20.24
N GLN A 64 -2.67 7.21 19.85
CA GLN A 64 -1.36 7.18 20.52
C GLN A 64 -1.44 7.68 21.98
N LEU A 65 -2.24 8.71 22.24
CA LEU A 65 -2.48 9.19 23.59
C LEU A 65 -3.17 8.13 24.46
N ALA A 66 -4.14 7.42 23.91
CA ALA A 66 -4.81 6.31 24.61
C ALA A 66 -3.82 5.16 24.88
N ASN A 67 -3.02 4.79 23.88
CA ASN A 67 -2.00 3.74 24.04
C ASN A 67 -0.96 4.06 25.12
N GLN A 68 -0.49 5.31 25.19
CA GLN A 68 0.42 5.74 26.27
C GLN A 68 -0.19 5.62 27.67
N ARG A 69 -1.51 5.78 27.79
CA ARG A 69 -2.19 5.73 29.08
C ARG A 69 -2.50 4.31 29.54
N PHE A 70 -2.92 3.44 28.62
CA PHE A 70 -3.52 2.15 28.97
C PHE A 70 -2.72 0.92 28.58
N SER A 71 -1.86 1.01 27.58
CA SER A 71 -1.14 -0.16 27.06
C SER A 71 0.18 0.24 26.42
N PRO A 72 1.17 0.68 27.22
CA PRO A 72 2.44 1.14 26.68
C PRO A 72 3.31 0.00 26.16
N ASP A 73 3.08 -1.25 26.55
CA ASP A 73 3.98 -2.36 26.29
C ASP A 73 3.66 -3.12 24.99
N GLU A 74 4.70 -3.49 24.27
CA GLU A 74 4.61 -4.34 23.08
C GLU A 74 4.47 -5.80 23.51
N PHE A 75 3.65 -6.57 22.80
CA PHE A 75 3.54 -7.99 23.04
C PHE A 75 3.44 -8.81 21.76
N ILE A 76 3.86 -10.07 21.87
CA ILE A 76 3.57 -11.15 20.92
C ILE A 76 2.64 -12.15 21.60
N LEU A 77 1.67 -12.65 20.86
CA LEU A 77 0.84 -13.77 21.25
C LEU A 77 1.30 -15.01 20.47
N VAL A 78 1.70 -16.05 21.19
CA VAL A 78 1.95 -17.36 20.61
C VAL A 78 0.78 -18.29 21.00
N ALA A 79 0.00 -18.69 20.01
CA ALA A 79 -1.05 -19.67 20.23
C ALA A 79 -0.47 -21.09 20.08
N TYR A 80 -0.69 -21.93 21.09
CA TYR A 80 -0.28 -23.32 21.14
C TYR A 80 -1.51 -24.23 20.99
N GLN A 81 -1.50 -25.11 20.00
CA GLN A 81 -2.58 -26.08 19.76
C GLN A 81 -2.00 -27.50 19.74
N PRO A 82 -2.30 -28.33 20.71
CA PRO A 82 -1.85 -29.75 20.73
C PRO A 82 -2.47 -30.53 19.58
N GLU A 83 -1.70 -31.40 18.93
CA GLU A 83 -2.18 -32.24 17.82
C GLU A 83 -3.24 -33.25 18.24
N ASP A 84 -3.17 -33.77 19.46
CA ASP A 84 -4.15 -34.71 20.03
C ASP A 84 -5.45 -34.01 20.48
N GLY A 85 -5.50 -32.69 20.45
CA GLY A 85 -6.63 -31.84 20.85
C GLY A 85 -6.84 -31.79 22.38
N GLU A 86 -5.95 -32.36 23.19
CA GLU A 86 -6.09 -32.39 24.64
C GLU A 86 -5.28 -31.33 25.35
N LEU A 87 -5.87 -30.11 25.46
CA LEU A 87 -5.21 -28.96 26.05
C LEU A 87 -4.86 -29.15 27.53
N PHE A 88 -5.71 -29.81 28.30
CA PHE A 88 -5.50 -30.05 29.74
C PHE A 88 -4.84 -31.39 29.99
N SER A 89 -3.56 -31.51 29.57
CA SER A 89 -2.73 -32.69 29.79
C SER A 89 -1.40 -32.30 30.43
N GLU A 90 -0.76 -33.21 31.12
CA GLU A 90 0.57 -33.01 31.71
C GLU A 90 1.64 -32.67 30.64
N GLN A 91 1.51 -33.24 29.43
CA GLN A 91 2.41 -32.99 28.31
C GLN A 91 2.26 -31.55 27.81
N THR A 92 1.04 -31.09 27.60
CA THR A 92 0.75 -29.72 27.21
C THR A 92 1.26 -28.71 28.24
N PHE A 93 1.09 -29.00 29.53
CA PHE A 93 1.59 -28.15 30.59
C PHE A 93 3.13 -28.09 30.61
N ALA A 94 3.78 -29.23 30.38
CA ALA A 94 5.24 -29.30 30.26
C ALA A 94 5.75 -28.50 29.05
N ASP A 95 5.09 -28.63 27.88
CA ASP A 95 5.46 -27.89 26.67
C ASP A 95 5.27 -26.37 26.85
N ILE A 96 4.11 -25.93 27.38
CA ILE A 96 3.86 -24.50 27.64
C ILE A 96 4.83 -23.96 28.70
N ALA A 97 5.17 -24.71 29.73
CA ALA A 97 6.12 -24.31 30.74
C ALA A 97 7.55 -24.18 30.17
N ALA A 98 7.95 -25.12 29.29
CA ALA A 98 9.26 -25.10 28.63
C ALA A 98 9.34 -23.88 27.67
N LEU A 99 8.35 -23.70 26.79
CA LEU A 99 8.28 -22.54 25.89
C LEU A 99 8.28 -21.23 26.66
N SER A 100 7.49 -21.13 27.74
CA SER A 100 7.45 -19.91 28.56
C SER A 100 8.81 -19.60 29.21
N ALA A 101 9.55 -20.63 29.63
CA ALA A 101 10.90 -20.48 30.16
C ALA A 101 11.90 -20.05 29.08
N ASP A 102 11.82 -20.62 27.88
CA ASP A 102 12.65 -20.24 26.74
C ASP A 102 12.42 -18.81 26.31
N TYR A 103 11.14 -18.39 26.16
CA TYR A 103 10.80 -17.00 25.81
C TYR A 103 11.28 -16.00 26.87
N ALA A 104 11.25 -16.35 28.13
CA ALA A 104 11.75 -15.50 29.22
C ALA A 104 13.27 -15.27 29.15
N THR A 105 14.03 -16.07 28.37
CA THR A 105 15.48 -15.86 28.16
C THR A 105 15.79 -14.73 27.18
N LEU A 106 14.82 -14.26 26.40
CA LEU A 106 14.99 -13.17 25.46
C LEU A 106 15.30 -11.85 26.20
N GLU A 107 16.28 -11.10 25.71
CA GLU A 107 16.84 -9.94 26.41
C GLU A 107 15.82 -8.86 26.77
N ARG A 108 14.90 -8.57 25.84
CA ARG A 108 13.88 -7.52 26.02
C ARG A 108 12.60 -8.01 26.71
N VAL A 109 12.47 -9.29 26.98
CA VAL A 109 11.23 -9.79 27.60
C VAL A 109 11.09 -9.25 29.03
N SER A 110 9.92 -8.67 29.29
CA SER A 110 9.48 -8.18 30.60
C SER A 110 8.77 -9.27 31.40
N SER A 111 7.82 -9.94 30.75
CA SER A 111 7.03 -11.01 31.34
C SER A 111 6.53 -11.97 30.27
N VAL A 112 6.32 -13.22 30.68
CA VAL A 112 5.66 -14.26 29.87
C VAL A 112 4.43 -14.73 30.62
N THR A 113 3.28 -14.50 30.01
CA THR A 113 1.98 -14.79 30.61
C THR A 113 1.32 -15.96 29.87
N SER A 114 0.95 -16.99 30.60
CA SER A 114 0.26 -18.16 30.07
C SER A 114 -0.76 -18.66 31.11
N MET A 115 -1.59 -19.61 30.75
CA MET A 115 -2.51 -20.22 31.70
C MET A 115 -1.84 -20.86 32.93
N LEU A 116 -0.49 -21.07 32.87
CA LEU A 116 0.28 -21.68 33.98
C LEU A 116 0.89 -20.63 34.91
N THR A 117 1.02 -19.37 34.45
CA THR A 117 1.69 -18.29 35.19
C THR A 117 0.72 -17.26 35.77
N VAL A 118 -0.54 -17.26 35.32
CA VAL A 118 -1.56 -16.34 35.86
C VAL A 118 -2.10 -16.81 37.21
N PRO A 119 -2.43 -15.87 38.13
CA PRO A 119 -3.09 -16.21 39.37
C PRO A 119 -4.49 -16.77 39.11
N LEU A 120 -4.77 -17.95 39.63
CA LEU A 120 -6.06 -18.62 39.52
C LEU A 120 -6.82 -18.47 40.84
N LEU A 121 -7.80 -17.58 40.83
CA LEU A 121 -8.64 -17.32 42.02
C LEU A 121 -9.70 -18.41 42.14
N ALA A 122 -9.46 -19.36 43.03
CA ALA A 122 -10.34 -20.53 43.20
C ALA A 122 -11.56 -20.25 44.10
N ASP A 123 -11.42 -19.36 45.07
CA ASP A 123 -12.47 -19.00 46.02
C ASP A 123 -12.25 -17.57 46.63
N ALA A 124 -13.24 -17.13 47.41
CA ALA A 124 -13.22 -15.82 48.06
C ALA A 124 -12.07 -15.62 49.09
N SER A 125 -11.40 -16.66 49.52
CA SER A 125 -10.26 -16.58 50.43
C SER A 125 -9.04 -15.88 49.80
N ALA A 126 -8.98 -15.86 48.47
CA ALA A 126 -7.95 -15.13 47.72
C ALA A 126 -8.05 -13.58 47.91
N PHE A 127 -9.21 -13.09 48.33
CA PHE A 127 -9.43 -11.66 48.58
C PHE A 127 -9.34 -11.32 50.07
N THR A 128 -8.87 -12.23 50.94
CA THR A 128 -8.67 -11.90 52.35
C THR A 128 -7.37 -11.13 52.58
N ALA A 129 -7.38 -10.19 53.49
CA ALA A 129 -6.21 -9.41 53.85
C ALA A 129 -5.01 -10.29 54.20
N GLY A 130 -3.92 -10.21 53.39
CA GLY A 130 -2.74 -11.00 53.58
C GLY A 130 -2.59 -12.23 52.68
N ALA A 131 -3.55 -12.51 51.79
CA ALA A 131 -3.40 -13.55 50.77
C ALA A 131 -2.35 -13.13 49.72
N ASP A 132 -1.36 -14.00 49.47
CA ASP A 132 -0.39 -13.80 48.39
C ASP A 132 -1.00 -14.30 47.07
N VAL A 133 -1.76 -13.40 46.42
CA VAL A 133 -2.42 -13.71 45.11
C VAL A 133 -1.41 -14.15 44.06
N ALA A 134 -0.18 -13.63 44.12
CA ALA A 134 0.89 -13.98 43.19
C ALA A 134 1.31 -15.46 43.30
N SER A 135 1.05 -16.11 44.45
CA SER A 135 1.36 -17.52 44.67
C SER A 135 0.30 -18.51 44.12
N LEU A 136 -0.85 -18.01 43.66
CA LEU A 136 -1.98 -18.82 43.19
C LEU A 136 -1.83 -19.31 41.73
N THR A 137 -0.61 -19.47 41.25
CA THR A 137 -0.33 -19.98 39.90
C THR A 137 -0.21 -21.47 39.85
N TRP A 138 -0.42 -22.09 38.67
CA TRP A 138 -0.17 -23.53 38.49
C TRP A 138 1.27 -23.90 38.86
N GLN A 139 2.23 -23.10 38.57
CA GLN A 139 3.64 -23.35 38.87
C GLN A 139 3.90 -23.56 40.37
N GLN A 140 3.17 -22.86 41.23
CA GLN A 140 3.33 -22.91 42.69
C GLN A 140 2.38 -23.93 43.33
N GLN A 141 1.12 -23.96 42.89
CA GLN A 141 0.07 -24.80 43.49
C GLN A 141 0.01 -26.19 42.90
N ARG A 142 0.55 -26.39 41.69
CA ARG A 142 0.52 -27.67 40.95
C ARG A 142 -0.89 -28.26 40.81
N TYR A 143 -1.86 -27.39 40.39
CA TYR A 143 -3.22 -27.84 40.14
C TYR A 143 -3.26 -28.98 39.11
N SER A 144 -4.10 -30.00 39.34
CA SER A 144 -4.30 -31.08 38.38
C SER A 144 -4.97 -30.59 37.08
N PRO A 145 -4.81 -31.29 35.96
CA PRO A 145 -5.47 -30.90 34.70
C PRO A 145 -6.98 -30.66 34.82
N ALA A 146 -7.65 -31.49 35.61
CA ALA A 146 -9.09 -31.37 35.87
C ALA A 146 -9.45 -30.15 36.70
N GLN A 147 -8.59 -29.73 37.63
CA GLN A 147 -8.75 -28.47 38.38
C GLN A 147 -8.53 -27.26 37.46
N MET A 148 -7.45 -27.31 36.67
CA MET A 148 -7.17 -26.25 35.70
C MET A 148 -8.32 -26.02 34.71
N ARG A 149 -8.87 -27.12 34.17
CA ARG A 149 -10.04 -27.04 33.29
C ARG A 149 -11.21 -26.34 33.98
N ARG A 150 -11.52 -26.71 35.24
CA ARG A 150 -12.61 -26.10 36.00
C ARG A 150 -12.42 -24.62 36.28
N LEU A 151 -11.21 -24.24 36.66
CA LEU A 151 -10.89 -22.83 37.00
C LEU A 151 -10.87 -21.91 35.78
N LEU A 152 -10.53 -22.44 34.61
CA LEU A 152 -10.36 -21.67 33.38
C LEU A 152 -11.58 -21.75 32.43
N THR A 153 -12.56 -22.63 32.69
CA THR A 153 -13.78 -22.69 31.87
C THR A 153 -14.61 -21.43 32.06
N ASP A 154 -14.93 -20.77 30.98
CA ASP A 154 -15.71 -19.51 30.93
C ASP A 154 -15.17 -18.43 31.88
N HIS A 155 -13.85 -18.42 32.05
CA HIS A 155 -13.22 -17.43 32.95
C HIS A 155 -13.37 -16.01 32.39
N PRO A 156 -13.93 -15.05 33.19
CA PRO A 156 -14.27 -13.72 32.68
C PRO A 156 -13.09 -12.93 32.07
N ILE A 157 -11.86 -13.21 32.51
CA ILE A 157 -10.67 -12.47 32.07
C ILE A 157 -9.85 -13.27 31.04
N PHE A 158 -9.71 -14.58 31.23
CA PHE A 158 -8.73 -15.38 30.48
C PHE A 158 -9.28 -16.07 29.25
N THR A 159 -10.61 -16.18 29.09
CA THR A 159 -11.24 -16.69 27.87
C THR A 159 -10.99 -15.72 26.71
N ASP A 160 -10.61 -16.24 25.56
CA ASP A 160 -10.18 -15.55 24.34
C ASP A 160 -8.89 -14.68 24.52
N LEU A 161 -8.25 -14.73 25.67
CA LEU A 161 -6.94 -14.12 25.92
C LEU A 161 -5.83 -15.17 26.06
N LEU A 162 -6.02 -16.10 26.98
CA LEU A 162 -5.07 -17.19 27.29
C LEU A 162 -5.60 -18.59 26.92
N LEU A 163 -6.89 -18.72 26.69
CA LEU A 163 -7.53 -19.92 26.17
C LEU A 163 -8.60 -19.54 25.16
N ASN A 164 -8.77 -20.33 24.12
CA ASN A 164 -9.92 -20.17 23.26
C ASN A 164 -11.21 -20.75 23.92
N LYS A 165 -12.38 -20.30 23.48
CA LYS A 165 -13.69 -20.77 23.99
C LYS A 165 -13.87 -22.28 23.88
N ALA A 166 -13.32 -22.88 22.81
CA ALA A 166 -13.38 -24.34 22.59
C ALA A 166 -12.42 -25.13 23.48
N GLN A 167 -11.53 -24.48 24.23
CA GLN A 167 -10.49 -25.11 25.06
C GLN A 167 -9.58 -26.09 24.28
N THR A 168 -9.29 -25.78 23.04
CA THR A 168 -8.42 -26.55 22.15
C THR A 168 -7.07 -25.88 21.90
N ALA A 169 -6.91 -24.63 22.28
CA ALA A 169 -5.68 -23.87 22.12
C ALA A 169 -5.43 -22.95 23.32
N ALA A 170 -4.16 -22.78 23.69
CA ALA A 170 -3.72 -21.85 24.72
C ALA A 170 -2.87 -20.72 24.13
N GLY A 171 -3.04 -19.51 24.66
CA GLY A 171 -2.24 -18.35 24.34
C GLY A 171 -1.07 -18.19 25.33
N ILE A 172 0.10 -17.89 24.82
CA ILE A 172 1.28 -17.46 25.57
C ILE A 172 1.57 -16.02 25.14
N GLN A 173 1.37 -15.07 26.02
CA GLN A 173 1.65 -13.67 25.77
C GLN A 173 3.06 -13.33 26.24
N ILE A 174 3.88 -12.83 25.32
CA ILE A 174 5.26 -12.41 25.57
C ILE A 174 5.26 -10.88 25.53
N VAL A 175 5.50 -10.24 26.67
CA VAL A 175 5.52 -8.78 26.79
C VAL A 175 6.97 -8.29 26.77
N PHE A 176 7.25 -7.28 26.00
CA PHE A 176 8.60 -6.75 25.80
C PHE A 176 8.79 -5.40 26.51
N LYS A 177 9.97 -5.20 27.06
CA LYS A 177 10.36 -3.91 27.64
C LYS A 177 10.47 -2.87 26.54
N ALA A 178 9.85 -1.73 26.75
CA ALA A 178 10.06 -0.57 25.92
C ALA A 178 11.49 -0.03 26.07
N ASP A 179 12.05 0.55 25.01
CA ASP A 179 13.31 1.29 25.09
C ASP A 179 13.04 2.64 25.81
N PRO A 180 13.66 2.91 26.97
CA PRO A 180 13.33 4.12 27.74
C PRO A 180 13.66 5.42 27.01
N GLU A 181 14.74 5.44 26.22
CA GLU A 181 15.15 6.62 25.47
C GLU A 181 14.17 6.90 24.31
N LEU A 182 13.76 5.85 23.60
CA LEU A 182 12.77 5.96 22.54
C LEU A 182 11.40 6.37 23.08
N THR A 183 10.97 5.78 24.21
CA THR A 183 9.70 6.13 24.87
C THR A 183 9.64 7.60 25.28
N GLU A 184 10.74 8.14 25.79
CA GLU A 184 10.80 9.56 26.17
C GLU A 184 10.75 10.47 24.93
N LEU A 185 11.45 10.12 23.83
CA LEU A 185 11.38 10.85 22.58
C LEU A 185 9.97 10.78 21.96
N ASP A 186 9.35 9.61 21.95
CA ASP A 186 8.00 9.44 21.42
C ASP A 186 6.97 10.22 22.26
N ARG A 187 7.16 10.30 23.58
CA ARG A 187 6.32 11.15 24.47
C ARG A 187 6.46 12.64 24.11
N GLN A 188 7.68 13.12 23.87
CA GLN A 188 7.94 14.50 23.46
C GLN A 188 7.36 14.79 22.08
N ILE A 189 7.55 13.89 21.12
CA ILE A 189 6.94 13.97 19.78
C ILE A 189 5.42 14.10 19.90
N LEU A 190 4.79 13.21 20.67
CA LEU A 190 3.34 13.18 20.83
C LEU A 190 2.81 14.44 21.53
N SER A 191 3.55 14.99 22.52
CA SER A 191 3.17 16.23 23.19
C SER A 191 3.12 17.43 22.24
N ILE A 192 4.05 17.50 21.27
CA ILE A 192 4.01 18.53 20.22
C ILE A 192 2.87 18.25 19.24
N GLN A 193 2.73 16.99 18.81
CA GLN A 193 1.66 16.61 17.88
C GLN A 193 0.27 16.86 18.47
N GLN A 194 0.08 16.71 19.76
CA GLN A 194 -1.18 17.00 20.43
C GLN A 194 -1.67 18.44 20.19
N HIS A 195 -0.78 19.39 19.99
CA HIS A 195 -1.16 20.77 19.68
C HIS A 195 -1.90 20.87 18.35
N THR A 196 -1.66 19.95 17.40
CA THR A 196 -2.38 19.94 16.11
C THR A 196 -3.87 19.67 16.24
N LEU A 197 -4.31 19.10 17.37
CA LEU A 197 -5.74 18.88 17.64
C LEU A 197 -6.51 20.18 17.85
N SER A 198 -5.82 21.26 18.22
CA SER A 198 -6.44 22.55 18.54
C SER A 198 -5.98 23.70 17.63
N ARG A 199 -4.79 23.62 17.04
CA ARG A 199 -4.18 24.67 16.20
C ARG A 199 -3.10 24.13 15.30
N GLU A 200 -2.70 24.89 14.29
CA GLU A 200 -1.52 24.59 13.52
C GLU A 200 -0.22 24.76 14.34
N LEU A 201 0.77 23.92 14.06
CA LEU A 201 2.08 24.02 14.72
C LEU A 201 2.82 25.28 14.25
N THR A 202 3.46 25.95 15.18
CA THR A 202 4.37 27.06 14.88
C THR A 202 5.63 26.55 14.16
N ALA A 203 6.34 27.42 13.44
CA ALA A 203 7.59 27.07 12.78
C ALA A 203 8.65 26.51 13.76
N THR A 204 8.65 26.98 15.01
CA THR A 204 9.55 26.47 16.06
C THR A 204 9.18 25.03 16.45
N GLU A 205 7.91 24.75 16.68
CA GLU A 205 7.41 23.41 17.02
C GLU A 205 7.64 22.42 15.85
N GLN A 206 7.47 22.87 14.59
CA GLN A 206 7.78 22.04 13.43
C GLN A 206 9.25 21.67 13.36
N ASN A 207 10.17 22.61 13.63
CA ASN A 207 11.59 22.33 13.66
C ASN A 207 11.98 21.41 14.81
N GLU A 208 11.40 21.60 16.00
CA GLU A 208 11.61 20.77 17.17
C GLU A 208 11.11 19.34 16.92
N LEU A 209 9.91 19.20 16.36
CA LEU A 209 9.35 17.92 15.95
C LEU A 209 10.28 17.17 14.97
N ALA A 210 10.80 17.87 13.96
CA ALA A 210 11.73 17.30 13.00
C ALA A 210 13.04 16.82 13.66
N GLN A 211 13.58 17.59 14.62
CA GLN A 211 14.79 17.21 15.36
C GLN A 211 14.54 15.98 16.24
N LEU A 212 13.43 15.92 16.97
CA LEU A 212 13.06 14.78 17.80
C LEU A 212 12.84 13.50 16.95
N GLN A 213 12.17 13.62 15.81
CA GLN A 213 11.99 12.52 14.88
C GLN A 213 13.34 12.02 14.34
N GLN A 214 14.24 12.93 13.99
CA GLN A 214 15.58 12.57 13.54
C GLN A 214 16.41 11.88 14.64
N ALA A 215 16.26 12.29 15.90
CA ALA A 215 16.91 11.64 17.04
C ALA A 215 16.33 10.25 17.33
N ALA A 216 15.03 10.05 17.17
CA ALA A 216 14.35 8.77 17.38
C ALA A 216 14.65 7.72 16.28
N ASP A 217 14.97 8.14 15.06
CA ASP A 217 15.18 7.26 13.91
C ASP A 217 16.23 6.15 14.11
N PRO A 218 17.44 6.42 14.61
CA PRO A 218 18.44 5.37 14.83
C PRO A 218 18.00 4.37 15.90
N LEU A 219 17.25 4.81 16.92
CA LEU A 219 16.70 3.95 17.96
C LEU A 219 15.62 3.03 17.40
N ARG A 220 14.69 3.58 16.60
CA ARG A 220 13.67 2.79 15.90
C ARG A 220 14.28 1.72 15.01
N GLN A 221 15.35 2.03 14.27
CA GLN A 221 16.06 1.05 13.44
C GLN A 221 16.74 -0.06 14.26
N ARG A 222 17.34 0.31 15.39
CA ARG A 222 17.90 -0.69 16.31
C ARG A 222 16.82 -1.60 16.84
N LEU A 223 15.68 -1.04 17.24
CA LEU A 223 14.52 -1.77 17.72
C LEU A 223 13.96 -2.72 16.65
N MET A 224 13.83 -2.27 15.38
CA MET A 224 13.41 -3.14 14.29
C MET A 224 14.31 -4.35 14.09
N LYS A 225 15.63 -4.19 14.20
CA LYS A 225 16.57 -5.31 14.11
C LYS A 225 16.46 -6.26 15.29
N GLN A 226 16.26 -5.73 16.49
CA GLN A 226 16.04 -6.54 17.70
C GLN A 226 14.74 -7.35 17.58
N ARG A 227 13.66 -6.73 17.14
CA ARG A 227 12.37 -7.40 16.90
C ARG A 227 12.48 -8.56 15.92
N GLN A 228 13.25 -8.37 14.83
CA GLN A 228 13.51 -9.46 13.88
C GLN A 228 14.20 -10.64 14.56
N GLN A 229 15.27 -10.37 15.33
CA GLN A 229 16.00 -11.42 16.03
C GLN A 229 15.14 -12.14 17.07
N GLU A 230 14.28 -11.41 17.76
CA GLU A 230 13.34 -11.96 18.74
C GLU A 230 12.31 -12.88 18.07
N ILE A 231 11.74 -12.48 16.94
CA ILE A 231 10.80 -13.31 16.15
C ILE A 231 11.51 -14.59 15.69
N ASP A 232 12.72 -14.48 15.11
CA ASP A 232 13.50 -15.63 14.64
C ASP A 232 13.79 -16.61 15.78
N GLN A 233 14.09 -16.12 16.99
CA GLN A 233 14.32 -16.94 18.17
C GLN A 233 13.03 -17.60 18.68
N ILE A 234 11.91 -16.87 18.73
CA ILE A 234 10.60 -17.43 19.08
C ILE A 234 10.24 -18.57 18.14
N GLU A 235 10.40 -18.38 16.82
CA GLU A 235 10.17 -19.44 15.85
C GLU A 235 11.09 -20.64 16.04
N GLN A 236 12.34 -20.40 16.42
CA GLN A 236 13.29 -21.48 16.74
C GLN A 236 12.86 -22.27 17.97
N PHE A 237 12.39 -21.62 19.03
CA PHE A 237 11.84 -22.28 20.22
C PHE A 237 10.57 -23.07 19.87
N ASN A 238 9.70 -22.53 19.07
CA ASN A 238 8.47 -23.19 18.62
C ASN A 238 8.74 -24.51 17.87
N ARG A 239 9.86 -24.61 17.15
CA ARG A 239 10.25 -25.86 16.46
C ARG A 239 10.48 -27.03 17.38
N GLN A 240 10.76 -26.81 18.66
CA GLN A 240 10.99 -27.89 19.64
C GLN A 240 9.71 -28.67 19.92
N VAL A 241 8.54 -28.08 19.77
CA VAL A 241 7.24 -28.66 19.99
C VAL A 241 6.51 -29.06 18.71
N SER A 242 7.07 -28.79 17.53
CA SER A 242 6.43 -28.93 16.22
C SER A 242 5.94 -30.33 15.87
N GLU A 243 6.47 -31.39 16.53
CA GLU A 243 6.01 -32.77 16.37
C GLU A 243 4.78 -33.11 17.26
N ARG A 244 4.41 -32.25 18.20
CA ARG A 244 3.34 -32.49 19.17
C ARG A 244 2.27 -31.41 19.18
N ALA A 245 2.58 -30.24 18.68
CA ALA A 245 1.67 -29.10 18.66
C ALA A 245 1.96 -28.16 17.48
N ALA A 246 0.90 -27.58 16.96
CA ALA A 246 1.02 -26.43 16.08
C ALA A 246 1.13 -25.15 16.90
N THR A 247 2.02 -24.25 16.49
CA THR A 247 2.18 -22.93 17.10
C THR A 247 1.92 -21.84 16.05
N TYR A 248 1.23 -20.79 16.47
CA TYR A 248 0.87 -19.66 15.62
C TYR A 248 1.32 -18.37 16.29
N VAL A 249 2.12 -17.57 15.59
CA VAL A 249 2.72 -16.35 16.15
C VAL A 249 1.97 -15.12 15.63
N GLY A 250 1.51 -14.25 16.51
CA GLY A 250 0.81 -13.03 16.14
C GLY A 250 1.16 -11.85 17.02
N GLY A 251 0.82 -10.69 16.52
CA GLY A 251 1.10 -9.40 17.15
C GLY A 251 1.41 -8.34 16.08
N ALA A 252 1.14 -7.09 16.37
CA ALA A 252 1.23 -6.00 15.39
C ALA A 252 2.61 -5.91 14.71
N TYR A 253 3.70 -6.08 15.48
CA TYR A 253 5.03 -5.99 14.90
C TYR A 253 5.53 -7.28 14.24
N VAL A 254 4.99 -8.45 14.57
CA VAL A 254 5.23 -9.70 13.82
C VAL A 254 4.73 -9.53 12.40
N VAL A 255 3.52 -9.04 12.26
CA VAL A 255 2.90 -8.73 10.97
C VAL A 255 3.71 -7.68 10.19
N GLY A 256 4.11 -6.60 10.89
CA GLY A 256 4.96 -5.56 10.29
C GLY A 256 6.29 -6.12 9.78
N GLN A 257 6.91 -7.04 10.53
CA GLN A 257 8.18 -7.67 10.13
C GLN A 257 8.00 -8.57 8.89
N HIS A 258 6.97 -9.41 8.88
CA HIS A 258 6.65 -10.24 7.70
C HIS A 258 6.39 -9.39 6.45
N LEU A 259 5.72 -8.24 6.60
CA LEU A 259 5.55 -7.28 5.49
C LEU A 259 6.89 -6.76 4.99
N VAL A 260 7.81 -6.39 5.89
CA VAL A 260 9.16 -5.93 5.50
C VAL A 260 9.89 -7.01 4.72
N ASP A 261 9.88 -8.24 5.19
CA ASP A 261 10.60 -9.34 4.56
C ASP A 261 9.98 -9.73 3.21
N MET A 262 8.67 -9.71 3.12
CA MET A 262 7.93 -9.93 1.87
C MET A 262 8.26 -8.84 0.85
N ILE A 263 8.27 -7.56 1.24
CA ILE A 263 8.63 -6.45 0.36
C ILE A 263 10.07 -6.56 -0.12
N LYS A 264 11.01 -6.90 0.75
CA LYS A 264 12.43 -7.11 0.36
C LYS A 264 12.57 -8.26 -0.63
N SER A 265 11.85 -9.36 -0.39
CA SER A 265 11.79 -10.50 -1.30
C SER A 265 11.21 -10.10 -2.67
N ASP A 266 10.08 -9.42 -2.67
CA ASP A 266 9.42 -8.94 -3.88
C ASP A 266 10.32 -7.98 -4.67
N LEU A 267 10.97 -7.05 -3.99
CA LEU A 267 11.84 -6.04 -4.61
C LEU A 267 13.04 -6.67 -5.33
N THR A 268 13.65 -7.69 -4.72
CA THR A 268 14.80 -8.40 -5.29
C THR A 268 14.38 -9.39 -6.37
N SER A 269 13.38 -10.21 -6.10
CA SER A 269 12.92 -11.28 -7.01
C SER A 269 12.23 -10.72 -8.25
N PHE A 270 11.32 -9.75 -8.05
CA PHE A 270 10.60 -9.15 -9.20
C PHE A 270 11.47 -8.20 -9.98
N GLY A 271 12.35 -7.43 -9.34
CA GLY A 271 13.31 -6.60 -10.06
C GLY A 271 14.15 -7.41 -11.05
N LEU A 272 14.64 -8.57 -10.59
CA LEU A 272 15.42 -9.50 -11.45
C LEU A 272 14.54 -10.19 -12.52
N ALA A 273 13.36 -10.68 -12.12
CA ALA A 273 12.44 -11.35 -13.03
C ALA A 273 11.95 -10.41 -14.14
N ILE A 274 11.58 -9.18 -13.80
CA ILE A 274 11.18 -8.16 -14.77
C ILE A 274 12.36 -7.83 -15.72
N ALA A 275 13.57 -7.62 -15.20
CA ALA A 275 14.73 -7.37 -16.02
C ALA A 275 15.02 -8.54 -16.99
N LEU A 276 14.84 -9.78 -16.54
CA LEU A 276 15.01 -10.98 -17.38
C LEU A 276 13.92 -11.06 -18.47
N ILE A 277 12.65 -10.90 -18.10
CA ILE A 277 11.53 -10.92 -19.07
C ILE A 277 11.70 -9.81 -20.10
N ILE A 278 12.06 -8.62 -19.68
CA ILE A 278 12.37 -7.49 -20.55
C ILE A 278 13.54 -7.85 -21.48
N ALA A 279 14.63 -8.44 -20.96
CA ALA A 279 15.76 -8.87 -21.78
C ALA A 279 15.35 -9.86 -22.87
N VAL A 280 14.54 -10.86 -22.50
CA VAL A 280 14.03 -11.87 -23.45
C VAL A 280 13.13 -11.22 -24.50
N LEU A 281 12.18 -10.37 -24.09
CA LEU A 281 11.28 -9.69 -25.02
C LEU A 281 12.03 -8.74 -25.96
N LEU A 282 13.00 -7.98 -25.45
CA LEU A 282 13.87 -7.14 -26.28
C LEU A 282 14.71 -7.98 -27.26
N LEU A 283 15.22 -9.14 -26.82
CA LEU A 283 15.96 -10.03 -27.66
C LEU A 283 15.09 -10.60 -28.79
N LEU A 284 13.87 -10.98 -28.49
CA LEU A 284 12.91 -11.45 -29.48
C LEU A 284 12.53 -10.36 -30.48
N ILE A 285 12.32 -9.12 -30.02
CA ILE A 285 11.93 -7.97 -30.84
C ILE A 285 13.11 -7.44 -31.65
N TYR A 286 14.26 -7.26 -31.02
CA TYR A 286 15.39 -6.58 -31.66
C TYR A 286 16.40 -7.54 -32.26
N ARG A 287 16.41 -8.82 -31.90
CA ARG A 287 17.35 -9.87 -32.36
C ARG A 287 18.80 -9.40 -32.36
N SER A 288 19.15 -8.50 -31.44
CA SER A 288 20.41 -7.80 -31.38
C SER A 288 20.83 -7.58 -29.94
N TRP A 289 22.04 -8.01 -29.57
CA TRP A 289 22.61 -7.75 -28.25
C TRP A 289 22.60 -6.26 -27.90
N ARG A 290 22.82 -5.37 -28.83
CA ARG A 290 22.82 -3.92 -28.60
C ARG A 290 21.45 -3.39 -28.26
N GLY A 291 20.43 -3.94 -28.91
CA GLY A 291 19.03 -3.61 -28.65
C GLY A 291 18.52 -4.12 -27.27
N VAL A 292 19.27 -4.98 -26.59
CA VAL A 292 18.99 -5.47 -25.24
C VAL A 292 19.84 -4.75 -24.21
N PHE A 293 21.16 -4.75 -24.39
CA PHE A 293 22.11 -4.27 -23.39
C PHE A 293 21.98 -2.78 -23.07
N PHE A 294 21.93 -1.91 -24.08
CA PHE A 294 21.91 -0.47 -23.85
C PHE A 294 20.61 0.04 -23.22
N PRO A 295 19.43 -0.43 -23.63
CA PRO A 295 18.20 -0.11 -22.91
C PRO A 295 18.21 -0.58 -21.47
N LEU A 296 18.59 -1.84 -21.19
CA LEU A 296 18.67 -2.37 -19.84
C LEU A 296 19.70 -1.63 -18.97
N LEU A 297 20.88 -1.32 -19.52
CA LEU A 297 21.87 -0.50 -18.82
C LEU A 297 21.29 0.86 -18.43
N SER A 298 20.59 1.51 -19.35
CA SER A 298 19.96 2.80 -19.08
C SER A 298 18.83 2.69 -18.05
N CYS A 299 18.01 1.63 -18.11
CA CYS A 299 17.00 1.33 -17.09
C CYS A 299 17.63 1.18 -15.70
N ASN A 300 18.69 0.39 -15.58
CA ASN A 300 19.39 0.20 -14.31
C ASN A 300 20.02 1.50 -13.80
N VAL A 301 20.62 2.31 -14.69
CA VAL A 301 21.15 3.63 -14.32
C VAL A 301 20.04 4.53 -13.80
N SER A 302 18.86 4.52 -14.43
CA SER A 302 17.71 5.32 -13.98
C SER A 302 17.30 4.94 -12.57
N VAL A 303 17.14 3.66 -12.27
CA VAL A 303 16.77 3.17 -10.94
C VAL A 303 17.86 3.49 -9.91
N LEU A 304 19.14 3.24 -10.26
CA LEU A 304 20.27 3.52 -9.36
C LEU A 304 20.33 5.00 -8.95
N LEU A 305 20.16 5.90 -9.92
CA LEU A 305 20.13 7.34 -9.66
C LEU A 305 18.95 7.73 -8.77
N THR A 306 17.80 7.12 -8.96
CA THR A 306 16.60 7.38 -8.14
C THR A 306 16.81 6.87 -6.71
N CYS A 307 17.26 5.63 -6.52
CA CYS A 307 17.53 5.08 -5.20
C CYS A 307 18.62 5.88 -4.46
N GLY A 308 19.69 6.27 -5.16
CA GLY A 308 20.73 7.12 -4.58
C GLY A 308 20.24 8.50 -4.19
N LEU A 309 19.35 9.11 -5.01
CA LEU A 309 18.73 10.39 -4.68
C LEU A 309 17.78 10.28 -3.49
N PHE A 310 17.01 9.20 -3.40
CA PHE A 310 16.14 8.94 -2.25
C PHE A 310 16.95 8.71 -0.97
N GLY A 311 18.08 7.99 -1.05
CA GLY A 311 19.00 7.89 0.07
C GLY A 311 19.59 9.23 0.49
N LEU A 312 19.97 10.09 -0.45
CA LEU A 312 20.49 11.44 -0.18
C LEU A 312 19.44 12.35 0.49
N LEU A 313 18.16 12.25 0.09
CA LEU A 313 17.07 13.08 0.59
C LEU A 313 16.34 12.46 1.78
N ASP A 314 16.78 11.29 2.27
CA ASP A 314 16.11 10.48 3.33
C ASP A 314 14.63 10.19 3.01
N ILE A 315 14.32 9.98 1.72
CA ILE A 315 12.98 9.61 1.28
C ILE A 315 12.82 8.10 1.50
N ARG A 316 11.89 7.72 2.37
CA ARG A 316 11.65 6.32 2.73
C ARG A 316 10.61 5.69 1.83
N THR A 317 10.86 4.45 1.46
CA THR A 317 9.92 3.66 0.66
C THR A 317 8.96 2.93 1.59
N THR A 318 7.67 3.17 1.43
CA THR A 318 6.61 2.46 2.15
C THR A 318 6.22 1.17 1.44
N VAL A 319 5.34 0.37 2.06
CA VAL A 319 4.76 -0.84 1.46
C VAL A 319 4.19 -0.57 0.06
N ILE A 320 3.46 0.55 -0.11
CA ILE A 320 2.83 0.92 -1.38
C ILE A 320 3.86 1.37 -2.41
N SER A 321 4.84 2.15 -1.98
CA SER A 321 5.83 2.72 -2.88
C SER A 321 6.96 1.76 -3.23
N ALA A 322 7.08 0.59 -2.60
CA ALA A 322 8.12 -0.40 -2.88
C ALA A 322 8.17 -0.83 -4.35
N ASN A 323 7.02 -0.86 -5.02
CA ASN A 323 6.91 -1.24 -6.42
C ASN A 323 7.49 -0.20 -7.42
N PHE A 324 7.97 0.98 -6.94
CA PHE A 324 8.47 2.04 -7.82
C PHE A 324 9.65 1.60 -8.69
N ILE A 325 10.52 0.72 -8.20
CA ILE A 325 11.69 0.22 -8.96
C ILE A 325 11.24 -0.49 -10.23
N ALA A 326 10.31 -1.42 -10.08
CA ALA A 326 9.76 -2.16 -11.21
C ALA A 326 9.00 -1.24 -12.18
N LEU A 327 8.18 -0.34 -11.64
CA LEU A 327 7.50 0.68 -12.44
C LEU A 327 8.49 1.53 -13.23
N GLN A 328 9.52 2.04 -12.59
CA GLN A 328 10.52 2.87 -13.24
C GLN A 328 11.29 2.13 -14.33
N LEU A 329 11.65 0.86 -14.09
CA LEU A 329 12.27 0.00 -15.13
C LEU A 329 11.38 -0.10 -16.37
N ILE A 330 10.10 -0.44 -16.17
CA ILE A 330 9.12 -0.63 -17.24
C ILE A 330 8.91 0.69 -17.99
N LEU A 331 8.70 1.80 -17.30
CA LEU A 331 8.44 3.10 -17.90
C LEU A 331 9.67 3.68 -18.63
N THR A 332 10.86 3.49 -18.07
CA THR A 332 12.11 3.89 -18.73
C THR A 332 12.28 3.13 -20.05
N LEU A 333 11.96 1.84 -20.02
CA LEU A 333 12.03 1.01 -21.20
C LEU A 333 11.02 1.41 -22.28
N ALA A 334 9.79 1.77 -21.90
CA ALA A 334 8.76 2.21 -22.83
C ALA A 334 9.25 3.37 -23.70
N VAL A 335 9.83 4.39 -23.08
CA VAL A 335 10.44 5.53 -23.82
C VAL A 335 11.54 5.05 -24.76
N MET A 336 12.38 4.11 -24.33
CA MET A 336 13.49 3.61 -25.17
C MET A 336 13.02 2.79 -26.35
N ILE A 337 11.92 2.03 -26.23
CA ILE A 337 11.33 1.28 -27.35
C ILE A 337 10.87 2.24 -28.46
N HIS A 338 10.24 3.36 -28.09
CA HIS A 338 9.86 4.38 -29.06
C HIS A 338 11.07 5.03 -29.75
N LEU A 339 12.16 5.26 -29.02
CA LEU A 339 13.41 5.76 -29.59
C LEU A 339 14.07 4.73 -30.53
N LEU A 340 14.17 3.47 -30.08
CA LEU A 340 14.73 2.39 -30.89
C LEU A 340 13.91 2.10 -32.15
N GLY A 341 12.59 2.19 -32.08
CA GLY A 341 11.70 2.04 -33.22
C GLY A 341 12.03 3.08 -34.30
N ALA A 342 12.14 4.36 -33.93
CA ALA A 342 12.54 5.42 -34.86
C ALA A 342 13.99 5.27 -35.37
N TYR A 343 14.92 4.81 -34.53
CA TYR A 343 16.27 4.53 -34.95
C TYR A 343 16.32 3.46 -36.05
N ARG A 344 15.55 2.38 -35.89
CA ARG A 344 15.45 1.31 -36.87
C ARG A 344 14.82 1.75 -38.19
N GLU A 345 13.74 2.53 -38.10
CA GLU A 345 13.09 3.12 -39.28
C GLU A 345 14.10 3.93 -40.10
N ILE A 346 14.84 4.82 -39.44
CA ILE A 346 15.88 5.61 -40.14
C ILE A 346 17.01 4.75 -40.67
N ALA A 347 17.43 3.72 -39.94
CA ALA A 347 18.47 2.80 -40.38
C ALA A 347 18.05 1.98 -41.58
N HIS A 348 16.77 1.65 -41.76
CA HIS A 348 16.18 0.99 -42.89
C HIS A 348 16.02 1.93 -44.08
N ASP A 349 15.40 3.09 -43.89
CA ASP A 349 15.08 4.03 -44.97
C ASP A 349 16.31 4.74 -45.54
N LYS A 350 17.36 4.93 -44.70
CA LYS A 350 18.59 5.63 -45.06
C LYS A 350 19.84 4.84 -44.66
N PRO A 351 20.12 3.73 -45.34
CA PRO A 351 21.23 2.83 -45.00
C PRO A 351 22.59 3.53 -45.00
N ASP A 352 22.76 4.55 -45.83
CA ASP A 352 24.03 5.29 -46.02
C ASP A 352 24.33 6.26 -44.86
N TYR A 353 23.36 6.51 -43.94
CA TYR A 353 23.57 7.41 -42.82
C TYR A 353 24.58 6.85 -41.84
N THR A 354 25.50 7.72 -41.40
CA THR A 354 26.39 7.43 -40.27
C THR A 354 25.61 7.21 -38.97
N GLN A 355 26.20 6.52 -38.00
CA GLN A 355 25.57 6.27 -36.72
C GLN A 355 25.06 7.56 -36.06
N GLN A 356 25.85 8.63 -36.09
CA GLN A 356 25.50 9.92 -35.54
C GLN A 356 24.30 10.54 -36.26
N GLN A 357 24.25 10.46 -37.59
CA GLN A 357 23.11 10.97 -38.37
C GLN A 357 21.81 10.20 -38.07
N ARG A 358 21.91 8.85 -37.86
CA ARG A 358 20.77 8.04 -37.44
C ARG A 358 20.25 8.45 -36.08
N VAL A 359 21.13 8.66 -35.08
CA VAL A 359 20.75 9.12 -33.74
C VAL A 359 20.20 10.53 -33.75
N ILE A 360 20.77 11.45 -34.54
CA ILE A 360 20.21 12.82 -34.68
C ILE A 360 18.80 12.75 -35.29
N GLY A 361 18.63 11.94 -36.35
CA GLY A 361 17.32 11.74 -36.96
C GLY A 361 16.27 11.16 -36.00
N MET A 362 16.66 10.12 -35.23
CA MET A 362 15.83 9.54 -34.16
C MET A 362 15.39 10.59 -33.14
N LEU A 363 16.34 11.36 -32.62
CA LEU A 363 16.04 12.42 -31.65
C LEU A 363 15.16 13.52 -32.24
N ALA A 364 15.44 13.94 -33.50
CA ALA A 364 14.63 14.96 -34.16
C ALA A 364 13.15 14.55 -34.33
N GLN A 365 12.89 13.25 -34.48
CA GLN A 365 11.53 12.72 -34.60
C GLN A 365 10.86 12.50 -33.24
N LYS A 366 11.61 12.06 -32.22
CA LYS A 366 11.04 11.51 -30.98
C LYS A 366 11.24 12.34 -29.71
N ILE A 367 12.13 13.36 -29.70
CA ILE A 367 12.34 14.18 -28.50
C ILE A 367 11.03 14.81 -27.99
N SER A 368 10.24 15.43 -28.89
CA SER A 368 9.00 16.10 -28.49
C SER A 368 7.93 15.09 -28.03
N PRO A 369 7.60 14.04 -28.79
CA PRO A 369 6.62 13.06 -28.30
C PRO A 369 7.02 12.41 -26.98
N CYS A 370 8.27 11.95 -26.84
CA CYS A 370 8.74 11.30 -25.61
C CYS A 370 8.77 12.28 -24.42
N PHE A 371 9.14 13.56 -24.66
CA PHE A 371 9.06 14.58 -23.61
C PHE A 371 7.62 14.79 -23.12
N TYR A 372 6.68 14.93 -24.05
CA TYR A 372 5.26 15.12 -23.69
C TYR A 372 4.68 13.87 -23.03
N ALA A 373 5.02 12.69 -23.50
CA ALA A 373 4.61 11.44 -22.93
C ALA A 373 5.10 11.28 -21.48
N THR A 374 6.39 11.49 -21.22
CA THR A 374 6.92 11.47 -19.85
C THR A 374 6.28 12.53 -18.95
N LEU A 375 5.98 13.72 -19.50
CA LEU A 375 5.31 14.77 -18.75
C LEU A 375 3.87 14.39 -18.40
N THR A 376 3.12 13.75 -19.31
CA THR A 376 1.75 13.27 -19.02
C THR A 376 1.75 12.19 -17.96
N THR A 377 2.67 11.27 -18.03
CA THR A 377 2.85 10.22 -17.01
C THR A 377 3.22 10.84 -15.66
N SER A 378 4.10 11.85 -15.65
CA SER A 378 4.44 12.60 -14.43
C SER A 378 3.22 13.30 -13.81
N VAL A 379 2.31 13.83 -14.62
CA VAL A 379 1.04 14.42 -14.16
C VAL A 379 0.13 13.35 -13.57
N GLY A 380 0.06 12.16 -14.18
CA GLY A 380 -0.68 11.03 -13.65
C GLY A 380 -0.23 10.67 -12.24
N PHE A 381 1.06 10.46 -12.02
CA PHE A 381 1.61 10.21 -10.68
C PHE A 381 1.51 11.42 -9.75
N GLY A 382 1.75 12.62 -10.26
CA GLY A 382 1.65 13.86 -9.48
C GLY A 382 0.26 14.13 -8.93
N SER A 383 -0.81 13.62 -9.57
CA SER A 383 -2.17 13.75 -9.05
C SER A 383 -2.39 13.00 -7.74
N LEU A 384 -1.63 11.92 -7.50
CA LEU A 384 -1.69 11.14 -6.27
C LEU A 384 -1.27 11.96 -5.04
N ILE A 385 -0.49 13.04 -5.22
CA ILE A 385 -0.12 13.97 -4.15
C ILE A 385 -1.36 14.63 -3.52
N PHE A 386 -2.46 14.71 -4.26
CA PHE A 386 -3.71 15.29 -3.80
C PHE A 386 -4.71 14.26 -3.25
N SER A 387 -4.28 13.02 -3.05
CA SER A 387 -5.14 11.93 -2.56
C SER A 387 -5.58 12.12 -1.10
N GLY A 388 -4.85 12.91 -0.29
CA GLY A 388 -5.10 13.02 1.15
C GLY A 388 -4.68 11.79 1.97
N ILE A 389 -4.13 10.75 1.33
CA ILE A 389 -3.67 9.51 1.96
C ILE A 389 -2.15 9.48 1.89
N GLN A 390 -1.47 9.63 3.03
CA GLN A 390 -0.03 9.87 3.07
C GLN A 390 0.81 8.85 2.27
N PRO A 391 0.63 7.52 2.38
CA PRO A 391 1.41 6.57 1.60
C PRO A 391 1.22 6.71 0.08
N VAL A 392 0.04 7.14 -0.37
CA VAL A 392 -0.27 7.40 -1.78
C VAL A 392 0.37 8.71 -2.24
N VAL A 393 0.37 9.73 -1.38
CA VAL A 393 1.06 11.02 -1.61
C VAL A 393 2.56 10.80 -1.78
N ASP A 394 3.18 10.04 -0.86
CA ASP A 394 4.61 9.73 -0.91
C ASP A 394 4.97 8.97 -2.18
N PHE A 395 4.16 7.99 -2.56
CA PHE A 395 4.33 7.26 -3.82
C PHE A 395 4.24 8.17 -5.05
N GLY A 396 3.25 9.05 -5.08
CA GLY A 396 3.09 10.04 -6.16
C GLY A 396 4.31 10.95 -6.30
N PHE A 397 4.83 11.45 -5.18
CA PHE A 397 6.02 12.30 -5.14
C PHE A 397 7.28 11.54 -5.58
N MET A 398 7.48 10.31 -5.08
CA MET A 398 8.61 9.46 -5.48
C MET A 398 8.60 9.18 -6.98
N MET A 399 7.44 8.82 -7.53
CA MET A 399 7.30 8.53 -8.96
C MET A 399 7.49 9.77 -9.84
N LEU A 400 7.08 10.95 -9.37
CA LEU A 400 7.33 12.19 -10.08
C LEU A 400 8.84 12.44 -10.24
N ILE A 401 9.62 12.27 -9.18
CA ILE A 401 11.09 12.36 -9.23
C ILE A 401 11.66 11.28 -10.16
N ALA A 402 11.20 10.04 -10.03
CA ALA A 402 11.64 8.92 -10.84
C ALA A 402 11.41 9.17 -12.34
N MET A 403 10.28 9.78 -12.71
CA MET A 403 9.98 10.12 -14.10
C MET A 403 10.88 11.23 -14.67
N LEU A 404 11.28 12.22 -13.85
CA LEU A 404 12.24 13.24 -14.26
C LEU A 404 13.62 12.63 -14.54
N ILE A 405 14.06 11.69 -13.71
CA ILE A 405 15.31 10.94 -13.92
C ILE A 405 15.20 10.06 -15.17
N THR A 406 14.08 9.32 -15.32
CA THR A 406 13.78 8.51 -16.51
C THR A 406 13.88 9.33 -17.79
N MET A 407 13.26 10.50 -17.83
CA MET A 407 13.33 11.42 -18.96
C MET A 407 14.77 11.82 -19.28
N SER A 408 15.53 12.18 -18.24
CA SER A 408 16.93 12.61 -18.40
C SER A 408 17.81 11.47 -18.94
N VAL A 409 17.68 10.28 -18.39
CA VAL A 409 18.44 9.09 -18.84
C VAL A 409 18.04 8.69 -20.27
N SER A 410 16.74 8.66 -20.56
CA SER A 410 16.23 8.22 -21.87
C SER A 410 16.57 9.18 -23.01
N LEU A 411 16.51 10.51 -22.75
CA LEU A 411 16.72 11.51 -23.79
C LEU A 411 18.17 12.01 -23.88
N LEU A 412 18.99 11.85 -22.85
CA LEU A 412 20.39 12.30 -22.86
C LEU A 412 21.38 11.14 -22.87
N LEU A 413 21.33 10.23 -21.87
CA LEU A 413 22.32 9.19 -21.72
C LEU A 413 22.19 8.13 -22.82
N PHE A 414 20.99 7.59 -23.03
CA PHE A 414 20.77 6.51 -24.00
C PHE A 414 21.17 6.90 -25.43
N PRO A 415 20.79 8.06 -26.00
CA PRO A 415 21.25 8.50 -27.32
C PRO A 415 22.75 8.78 -27.37
N ALA A 416 23.34 9.31 -26.29
CA ALA A 416 24.79 9.53 -26.20
C ALA A 416 25.55 8.20 -26.35
N LEU A 417 25.12 7.17 -25.56
CA LEU A 417 25.67 5.82 -25.64
C LEU A 417 25.49 5.20 -27.04
N LEU A 418 24.27 5.30 -27.60
CA LEU A 418 23.95 4.74 -28.92
C LEU A 418 24.79 5.40 -30.03
N SER A 419 25.08 6.72 -29.92
CA SER A 419 25.89 7.46 -30.92
C SER A 419 27.35 7.04 -31.00
N MET A 420 27.85 6.33 -29.99
CA MET A 420 29.24 5.83 -29.96
C MET A 420 29.42 4.51 -30.68
N LEU A 421 28.35 3.81 -30.99
CA LEU A 421 28.40 2.52 -31.65
C LEU A 421 28.72 2.67 -33.13
N LYS A 422 29.13 1.58 -33.76
CA LYS A 422 29.28 1.49 -35.22
C LYS A 422 27.92 1.22 -35.85
N ALA A 423 27.63 1.92 -36.96
CA ALA A 423 26.43 1.64 -37.75
C ALA A 423 26.44 0.18 -38.24
N ARG A 424 25.30 -0.48 -38.14
CA ARG A 424 25.08 -1.83 -38.68
C ARG A 424 23.77 -1.85 -39.45
N PRO A 425 23.66 -2.71 -40.49
CA PRO A 425 22.37 -2.97 -41.10
C PRO A 425 21.48 -3.64 -40.07
N GLU A 426 20.26 -3.15 -39.90
CA GLU A 426 19.24 -3.75 -39.03
C GLU A 426 18.16 -4.35 -39.91
N SER A 427 17.93 -5.64 -39.76
CA SER A 427 16.80 -6.34 -40.36
C SER A 427 15.74 -6.57 -39.29
N ALA A 428 14.55 -6.11 -39.52
CA ALA A 428 13.42 -6.40 -38.65
C ALA A 428 12.21 -6.70 -39.51
N ASP A 429 11.94 -7.96 -39.77
CA ASP A 429 10.68 -8.38 -40.33
C ASP A 429 9.81 -9.08 -39.31
N PHE A 430 8.86 -8.27 -38.71
CA PHE A 430 7.64 -8.80 -38.12
C PHE A 430 6.52 -8.72 -39.17
N GLY A 431 6.73 -9.33 -40.34
CA GLY A 431 5.81 -9.23 -41.46
C GLY A 431 4.39 -9.65 -41.12
N TRP A 432 4.23 -10.63 -40.22
CA TRP A 432 2.90 -11.03 -39.74
C TRP A 432 2.21 -9.91 -38.89
N LEU A 433 2.93 -9.24 -38.00
CA LEU A 433 2.39 -8.14 -37.18
C LEU A 433 2.09 -6.91 -38.05
N ALA A 434 3.00 -6.57 -38.97
CA ALA A 434 2.78 -5.50 -39.94
C ALA A 434 1.52 -5.77 -40.79
N SER A 435 1.33 -7.00 -41.25
CA SER A 435 0.13 -7.41 -41.99
C SER A 435 -1.15 -7.30 -41.14
N ALA A 436 -1.11 -7.77 -39.89
CA ALA A 436 -2.24 -7.67 -38.98
C ALA A 436 -2.60 -6.21 -38.67
N LEU A 437 -1.62 -5.35 -38.44
CA LEU A 437 -1.83 -3.91 -38.22
C LEU A 437 -2.38 -3.21 -39.46
N GLN A 438 -1.92 -3.57 -40.68
CA GLN A 438 -2.49 -3.05 -41.93
C GLN A 438 -3.94 -3.49 -42.14
N GLN A 439 -4.27 -4.76 -41.82
CA GLN A 439 -5.66 -5.23 -41.82
C GLN A 439 -6.55 -4.47 -40.83
N ALA A 440 -6.06 -4.26 -39.61
CA ALA A 440 -6.75 -3.46 -38.60
C ALA A 440 -6.99 -2.02 -39.09
N ALA A 441 -5.97 -1.37 -39.66
CA ALA A 441 -6.12 -0.05 -40.25
C ALA A 441 -7.17 -0.02 -41.34
N GLY A 442 -7.17 -1.05 -42.22
CA GLY A 442 -8.16 -1.21 -43.29
C GLY A 442 -9.59 -1.41 -42.76
N MET A 443 -9.74 -2.22 -41.72
CA MET A 443 -11.05 -2.44 -41.06
C MET A 443 -11.58 -1.16 -40.42
N VAL A 444 -10.77 -0.49 -39.63
CA VAL A 444 -11.14 0.77 -38.97
C VAL A 444 -11.49 1.86 -39.99
N LYS A 445 -10.73 1.97 -41.08
CA LYS A 445 -10.99 2.95 -42.13
C LYS A 445 -12.30 2.68 -42.89
N ARG A 446 -12.59 1.39 -43.17
CA ARG A 446 -13.78 0.99 -43.93
C ARG A 446 -15.07 1.07 -43.09
N ARG A 447 -15.00 0.75 -41.81
CA ARG A 447 -16.17 0.62 -40.91
C ARG A 447 -15.95 1.34 -39.56
N PRO A 448 -15.72 2.66 -39.53
CA PRO A 448 -15.39 3.37 -38.29
C PRO A 448 -16.54 3.34 -37.27
N TYR A 449 -17.77 3.51 -37.68
CA TYR A 449 -18.92 3.55 -36.77
C TYR A 449 -19.21 2.22 -36.07
N PRO A 450 -19.26 1.06 -36.76
CA PRO A 450 -19.37 -0.24 -36.08
C PRO A 450 -18.24 -0.51 -35.08
N VAL A 451 -17.01 -0.10 -35.39
CA VAL A 451 -15.87 -0.25 -34.47
C VAL A 451 -16.07 0.62 -33.23
N ILE A 452 -16.44 1.89 -33.41
CA ILE A 452 -16.75 2.80 -32.26
C ILE A 452 -17.87 2.23 -31.42
N LEU A 453 -18.98 1.77 -32.04
CA LEU A 453 -20.13 1.24 -31.32
C LEU A 453 -19.74 -0.02 -30.52
N LEU A 454 -19.00 -0.96 -31.15
CA LEU A 454 -18.57 -2.19 -30.51
C LEU A 454 -17.73 -1.91 -29.26
N ILE A 455 -16.74 -1.03 -29.36
CA ILE A 455 -15.86 -0.68 -28.26
C ILE A 455 -16.64 0.05 -27.14
N VAL A 456 -17.49 1.02 -27.49
CA VAL A 456 -18.31 1.73 -26.50
C VAL A 456 -19.26 0.79 -25.77
N VAL A 457 -19.91 -0.14 -26.47
CA VAL A 457 -20.80 -1.14 -25.84
C VAL A 457 -20.00 -2.09 -24.94
N MET A 458 -18.85 -2.57 -25.40
CA MET A 458 -17.99 -3.48 -24.62
C MET A 458 -17.51 -2.82 -23.32
N PHE A 459 -16.95 -1.63 -23.39
CA PHE A 459 -16.48 -0.91 -22.20
C PHE A 459 -17.65 -0.37 -21.36
N GLY A 460 -18.79 -0.02 -21.97
CA GLY A 460 -20.01 0.31 -21.26
C GLY A 460 -20.55 -0.88 -20.44
N ALA A 461 -20.50 -2.09 -21.00
CA ALA A 461 -20.85 -3.30 -20.26
C ALA A 461 -19.88 -3.59 -19.11
N LEU A 462 -18.58 -3.41 -19.34
CA LEU A 462 -17.60 -3.52 -18.24
C LEU A 462 -17.87 -2.49 -17.15
N ALA A 463 -18.14 -1.25 -17.50
CA ALA A 463 -18.39 -0.16 -16.56
C ALA A 463 -19.58 -0.39 -15.62
N THR A 464 -20.53 -1.28 -15.97
CA THR A 464 -21.62 -1.65 -15.04
C THR A 464 -21.10 -2.30 -13.75
N GLY A 465 -19.89 -2.87 -13.76
CA GLY A 465 -19.24 -3.40 -12.58
C GLY A 465 -18.90 -2.34 -11.54
N ILE A 466 -18.81 -1.06 -11.90
CA ILE A 466 -18.53 0.04 -10.96
C ILE A 466 -19.55 0.09 -9.81
N SER A 467 -20.81 -0.31 -10.08
CA SER A 467 -21.85 -0.38 -9.05
C SER A 467 -21.62 -1.48 -8.00
N ARG A 468 -20.65 -2.37 -8.23
CA ARG A 468 -20.27 -3.48 -7.33
C ARG A 468 -18.94 -3.23 -6.63
N LEU A 469 -18.36 -2.05 -6.81
CA LEU A 469 -17.13 -1.71 -6.09
C LEU A 469 -17.40 -1.71 -4.59
N ASN A 470 -16.58 -2.47 -3.88
CA ASN A 470 -16.64 -2.56 -2.43
C ASN A 470 -15.33 -2.03 -1.84
N VAL A 471 -15.44 -1.22 -0.79
CA VAL A 471 -14.30 -0.74 -0.01
C VAL A 471 -14.30 -1.56 1.27
N GLU A 472 -13.72 -2.73 1.21
CA GLU A 472 -13.60 -3.60 2.37
C GLU A 472 -12.23 -4.23 2.37
N ASN A 473 -11.56 -4.15 3.53
CA ASN A 473 -10.23 -4.66 3.64
C ASN A 473 -9.93 -5.17 5.05
N SER A 474 -9.99 -6.47 5.21
CA SER A 474 -9.36 -7.12 6.34
C SER A 474 -7.85 -7.15 6.09
N PHE A 475 -7.07 -6.74 7.08
CA PHE A 475 -5.61 -6.79 6.99
C PHE A 475 -5.08 -8.21 6.75
N ILE A 476 -5.78 -9.23 7.24
CA ILE A 476 -5.47 -10.66 7.01
C ILE A 476 -5.55 -10.98 5.51
N ASN A 477 -6.51 -10.38 4.80
CA ASN A 477 -6.71 -10.57 3.36
C ASN A 477 -5.64 -9.91 2.48
N TYR A 478 -4.65 -9.22 3.06
CA TYR A 478 -3.48 -8.76 2.32
C TYR A 478 -2.48 -9.87 2.01
N PHE A 479 -2.55 -10.97 2.74
CA PHE A 479 -1.66 -12.11 2.58
C PHE A 479 -2.34 -13.22 1.80
N ALA A 480 -1.62 -13.87 0.90
CA ALA A 480 -2.14 -15.02 0.19
C ALA A 480 -2.45 -16.17 1.17
N LYS A 481 -3.57 -16.86 0.95
CA LYS A 481 -4.13 -17.87 1.90
C LYS A 481 -3.21 -19.04 2.21
N ASP A 482 -2.27 -19.32 1.33
CA ASP A 482 -1.25 -20.38 1.46
C ASP A 482 0.00 -19.93 2.21
N THR A 483 0.12 -18.63 2.55
CA THR A 483 1.24 -18.11 3.34
C THR A 483 1.11 -18.51 4.82
N GLN A 484 2.27 -18.64 5.49
CA GLN A 484 2.33 -18.88 6.93
C GLN A 484 1.64 -17.76 7.70
N VAL A 485 1.92 -16.51 7.36
CA VAL A 485 1.37 -15.31 8.01
C VAL A 485 -0.15 -15.29 7.97
N HIS A 486 -0.76 -15.60 6.81
CA HIS A 486 -2.21 -15.64 6.70
C HIS A 486 -2.80 -16.71 7.63
N ARG A 487 -2.21 -17.91 7.67
CA ARG A 487 -2.69 -19.01 8.52
C ARG A 487 -2.59 -18.67 10.01
N GLU A 488 -1.47 -18.06 10.42
CA GLU A 488 -1.25 -17.66 11.81
C GLU A 488 -2.22 -16.57 12.25
N LEU A 489 -2.36 -15.51 11.44
CA LEU A 489 -3.30 -14.43 11.73
C LEU A 489 -4.75 -14.92 11.73
N ALA A 490 -5.16 -15.72 10.76
CA ALA A 490 -6.51 -16.24 10.68
C ALA A 490 -6.83 -17.17 11.87
N PHE A 491 -5.87 -17.99 12.32
CA PHE A 491 -6.03 -18.82 13.49
C PHE A 491 -6.24 -17.97 14.75
N ILE A 492 -5.40 -16.97 14.97
CA ILE A 492 -5.51 -16.09 16.15
C ILE A 492 -6.82 -15.29 16.09
N ASP A 493 -7.18 -14.78 14.91
CA ASP A 493 -8.43 -14.04 14.72
C ASP A 493 -9.66 -14.87 15.10
N GLN A 494 -9.72 -16.11 14.63
CA GLN A 494 -10.86 -17.00 14.85
C GLN A 494 -10.89 -17.62 16.25
N GLN A 495 -9.72 -17.93 16.82
CA GLN A 495 -9.64 -18.73 18.04
C GLN A 495 -9.43 -17.88 19.30
N PHE A 496 -8.88 -16.68 19.18
CA PHE A 496 -8.55 -15.80 20.31
C PHE A 496 -9.29 -14.45 20.29
N GLY A 497 -10.51 -14.45 19.73
CA GLY A 497 -11.41 -13.32 19.82
C GLY A 497 -10.97 -12.11 19.02
N GLY A 498 -10.48 -12.33 17.78
CA GLY A 498 -10.17 -11.26 16.84
C GLY A 498 -8.71 -10.85 16.79
N SER A 499 -8.35 -10.15 15.73
CA SER A 499 -6.99 -9.69 15.46
C SER A 499 -6.88 -8.16 15.44
N THR A 500 -7.97 -7.44 15.17
CA THR A 500 -7.94 -5.98 15.03
C THR A 500 -8.46 -5.28 16.29
N PRO A 501 -7.61 -4.58 17.06
CA PRO A 501 -8.01 -3.95 18.31
C PRO A 501 -8.91 -2.73 18.08
N LEU A 502 -9.94 -2.62 18.93
CA LEU A 502 -10.84 -1.49 19.08
C LEU A 502 -10.93 -1.14 20.55
N ASP A 503 -10.68 0.11 20.89
CA ASP A 503 -10.78 0.63 22.24
C ASP A 503 -11.85 1.71 22.34
N ILE A 504 -12.64 1.64 23.41
CA ILE A 504 -13.59 2.67 23.79
C ILE A 504 -13.06 3.31 25.08
N VAL A 505 -12.58 4.54 24.98
CA VAL A 505 -12.06 5.32 26.10
C VAL A 505 -13.17 6.24 26.58
N ILE A 506 -13.68 6.01 27.78
CA ILE A 506 -14.76 6.78 28.39
C ILE A 506 -14.13 7.71 29.43
N THR A 507 -14.42 9.00 29.33
CA THR A 507 -14.02 10.00 30.35
C THR A 507 -15.08 10.05 31.43
N LEU A 508 -14.68 9.75 32.66
CA LEU A 508 -15.58 9.74 33.80
C LEU A 508 -15.94 11.19 34.25
N ASP A 509 -17.20 11.41 34.59
CA ASP A 509 -17.67 12.69 35.08
C ASP A 509 -17.08 12.99 36.48
N PRO A 510 -16.21 14.00 36.61
CA PRO A 510 -15.58 14.31 37.90
C PRO A 510 -16.57 14.76 38.95
N THR A 511 -17.77 15.20 38.57
CA THR A 511 -18.81 15.62 39.54
C THR A 511 -19.44 14.43 40.26
N GLN A 512 -19.34 13.23 39.70
CA GLN A 512 -19.84 11.99 40.29
C GLN A 512 -18.77 11.24 41.08
N ALA A 513 -17.53 11.70 41.05
CA ALA A 513 -16.42 11.07 41.76
C ALA A 513 -16.64 11.20 43.28
N LYS A 514 -16.43 10.08 43.98
CA LYS A 514 -16.43 10.04 45.45
C LYS A 514 -14.96 10.00 45.91
N PRO A 515 -14.58 10.86 46.90
CA PRO A 515 -13.17 11.00 47.29
C PRO A 515 -12.51 9.72 47.82
N ASP A 516 -13.30 8.80 48.32
CA ASP A 516 -12.83 7.55 48.96
C ASP A 516 -13.06 6.31 48.07
N LEU A 517 -13.42 6.46 46.78
CA LEU A 517 -13.70 5.35 45.88
C LEU A 517 -12.95 5.50 44.57
N VAL A 518 -12.38 4.39 44.06
CA VAL A 518 -11.72 4.32 42.77
C VAL A 518 -12.71 4.61 41.63
N ILE A 519 -13.95 4.13 41.74
CA ILE A 519 -15.03 4.37 40.77
C ILE A 519 -16.39 4.37 41.51
N ALA A 520 -17.25 5.34 41.21
CA ALA A 520 -18.59 5.40 41.78
C ALA A 520 -19.54 4.36 41.16
N ALA A 521 -20.56 3.89 41.94
CA ALA A 521 -21.50 2.88 41.47
C ALA A 521 -22.25 3.29 40.20
N ASP A 522 -22.66 4.54 40.08
CA ASP A 522 -23.35 5.03 38.87
C ASP A 522 -22.44 4.98 37.65
N GLN A 523 -21.17 5.35 37.79
CA GLN A 523 -20.16 5.26 36.75
C GLN A 523 -19.87 3.80 36.35
N LEU A 524 -19.77 2.91 37.36
CA LEU A 524 -19.58 1.47 37.14
C LEU A 524 -20.79 0.86 36.43
N ASN A 525 -22.01 1.27 36.79
CA ASN A 525 -23.21 0.80 36.08
C ASN A 525 -23.27 1.28 34.63
N GLN A 526 -22.89 2.53 34.36
CA GLN A 526 -22.77 3.03 32.99
C GLN A 526 -21.72 2.27 32.18
N LEU A 527 -20.55 1.99 32.80
CA LEU A 527 -19.52 1.17 32.21
C LEU A 527 -20.02 -0.26 31.91
N HIS A 528 -20.82 -0.85 32.81
CA HIS A 528 -21.40 -2.16 32.61
C HIS A 528 -22.34 -2.20 31.39
N LEU A 529 -23.21 -1.18 31.25
CA LEU A 529 -24.08 -1.08 30.07
C LEU A 529 -23.31 -0.87 28.79
N ALA A 530 -22.27 -0.02 28.79
CA ALA A 530 -21.39 0.18 27.65
C ALA A 530 -20.63 -1.10 27.28
N HIS A 531 -20.09 -1.82 28.28
CA HIS A 531 -19.43 -3.11 28.07
C HIS A 531 -20.37 -4.14 27.43
N ALA A 532 -21.62 -4.23 27.93
CA ALA A 532 -22.65 -5.13 27.41
C ALA A 532 -23.01 -4.76 25.95
N ALA A 533 -23.11 -3.46 25.63
CA ALA A 533 -23.37 -3.00 24.27
C ALA A 533 -22.25 -3.43 23.30
N VAL A 534 -20.98 -3.27 23.70
CA VAL A 534 -19.83 -3.71 22.88
C VAL A 534 -19.81 -5.22 22.70
N ASN A 535 -20.12 -5.98 23.76
CA ASN A 535 -20.12 -7.45 23.74
C ASN A 535 -21.31 -8.05 22.96
N ALA A 536 -22.31 -7.25 22.62
CA ALA A 536 -23.47 -7.70 21.84
C ALA A 536 -23.18 -7.85 20.34
N PHE A 537 -22.11 -7.27 19.82
CA PHE A 537 -21.74 -7.43 18.41
C PHE A 537 -21.10 -8.79 18.14
N GLU A 538 -21.60 -9.50 17.15
CA GLU A 538 -21.08 -10.83 16.75
C GLU A 538 -19.59 -10.78 16.37
N ALA A 539 -19.14 -9.70 15.75
CA ALA A 539 -17.75 -9.50 15.37
C ALA A 539 -16.84 -9.09 16.54
N SER A 540 -17.42 -8.71 17.70
CA SER A 540 -16.64 -8.42 18.90
C SER A 540 -16.17 -9.74 19.52
N GLY A 541 -14.86 -9.87 19.63
CA GLY A 541 -14.26 -11.00 20.34
C GLY A 541 -14.26 -10.78 21.86
N SER A 542 -13.12 -11.05 22.50
CA SER A 542 -13.01 -10.81 23.95
C SER A 542 -13.16 -9.33 24.27
N VAL A 543 -14.22 -8.95 24.98
CA VAL A 543 -14.42 -7.62 25.52
C VAL A 543 -13.90 -7.58 26.94
N THR A 544 -12.92 -6.71 27.18
CA THR A 544 -12.25 -6.60 28.48
C THR A 544 -12.34 -5.18 29.02
N SER A 545 -12.64 -5.07 30.31
CA SER A 545 -12.72 -3.81 31.05
C SER A 545 -12.68 -4.09 32.54
N LEU A 546 -12.85 -3.10 33.37
CA LEU A 546 -13.06 -3.28 34.82
C LEU A 546 -14.23 -4.21 35.15
N ILE A 547 -15.21 -4.33 34.25
CA ILE A 547 -16.38 -5.19 34.46
C ILE A 547 -16.02 -6.67 34.55
N ASN A 548 -14.96 -7.13 33.87
CA ASN A 548 -14.52 -8.52 33.96
C ASN A 548 -14.04 -8.87 35.37
N PHE A 549 -13.35 -7.93 36.05
CA PHE A 549 -12.92 -8.09 37.45
C PHE A 549 -14.11 -8.06 38.37
N THR A 550 -15.06 -7.16 38.17
CA THR A 550 -16.32 -7.10 38.97
C THR A 550 -17.10 -8.40 38.82
N THR A 551 -17.14 -8.95 37.59
CA THR A 551 -17.83 -10.23 37.31
C THR A 551 -17.15 -11.38 38.03
N LEU A 552 -15.81 -11.45 37.98
CA LEU A 552 -15.03 -12.47 38.68
C LEU A 552 -15.25 -12.36 40.21
N ALA A 553 -15.15 -11.17 40.76
CA ALA A 553 -15.37 -10.94 42.19
C ALA A 553 -16.79 -11.37 42.66
N ARG A 554 -17.81 -11.06 41.84
CA ARG A 554 -19.18 -11.50 42.12
C ARG A 554 -19.34 -13.03 42.04
N GLN A 555 -18.71 -13.68 41.03
CA GLN A 555 -18.72 -15.16 40.92
C GLN A 555 -18.09 -15.81 42.15
N LEU A 556 -17.00 -15.25 42.65
CA LEU A 556 -16.32 -15.73 43.87
C LEU A 556 -17.13 -15.44 45.15
N ASN A 557 -18.05 -14.48 45.13
CA ASN A 557 -18.97 -14.16 46.23
C ASN A 557 -20.34 -14.84 46.06
N ASP A 558 -20.38 -16.08 45.61
CA ASP A 558 -21.62 -16.86 45.37
C ASP A 558 -22.67 -16.12 44.49
N ASN A 559 -22.23 -15.35 43.52
CA ASN A 559 -23.05 -14.46 42.68
C ASN A 559 -23.86 -13.41 43.42
N LYS A 560 -23.52 -13.10 44.68
CA LYS A 560 -24.15 -12.02 45.46
C LYS A 560 -23.62 -10.67 44.94
N PRO A 561 -24.46 -9.63 44.89
CA PRO A 561 -24.01 -8.29 44.56
C PRO A 561 -23.01 -7.79 45.61
N LEU A 562 -21.94 -7.12 45.09
CA LEU A 562 -20.93 -6.48 45.91
C LEU A 562 -21.35 -5.02 46.18
N THR A 563 -21.05 -4.54 47.37
CA THR A 563 -21.22 -3.11 47.72
C THR A 563 -20.10 -2.27 47.05
N GLU A 564 -20.29 -0.98 46.93
CA GLU A 564 -19.29 -0.05 46.42
C GLU A 564 -17.94 -0.20 47.14
N TYR A 565 -18.00 -0.31 48.48
CA TYR A 565 -16.80 -0.42 49.32
C TYR A 565 -16.11 -1.76 49.19
N GLU A 566 -16.84 -2.85 49.00
CA GLU A 566 -16.24 -4.17 48.73
C GLU A 566 -15.53 -4.18 47.38
N LEU A 567 -16.11 -3.56 46.34
CA LEU A 567 -15.49 -3.42 45.04
C LEU A 567 -14.24 -2.55 45.12
N ASP A 568 -14.29 -1.43 45.81
CA ASP A 568 -13.16 -0.54 45.99
C ASP A 568 -12.00 -1.24 46.72
N THR A 569 -12.34 -1.96 47.82
CA THR A 569 -11.34 -2.81 48.50
C THR A 569 -10.70 -3.82 47.56
N ILE A 570 -11.50 -4.46 46.71
CA ILE A 570 -10.97 -5.39 45.71
C ILE A 570 -10.05 -4.68 44.74
N TYR A 571 -10.41 -3.52 44.21
CA TYR A 571 -9.59 -2.74 43.31
C TYR A 571 -8.30 -2.25 43.97
N GLU A 572 -8.36 -1.77 45.22
CA GLU A 572 -7.17 -1.39 45.99
C GLU A 572 -6.24 -2.60 46.24
N MET A 573 -6.81 -3.74 46.64
CA MET A 573 -6.04 -4.97 46.83
C MET A 573 -5.42 -5.48 45.49
N LEU A 574 -6.16 -5.32 44.42
CA LEU A 574 -5.67 -5.60 43.09
C LEU A 574 -4.61 -4.60 42.58
N SER A 575 -4.53 -3.37 43.07
CA SER A 575 -3.59 -2.32 42.66
C SER A 575 -2.15 -2.51 43.17
N SER A 576 -1.91 -3.38 44.15
CA SER A 576 -0.57 -3.58 44.73
C SER A 576 0.23 -4.69 44.05
N LYS A 577 1.16 -4.34 43.13
CA LYS A 577 2.25 -5.13 42.51
C LYS A 577 1.92 -6.14 41.42
N VAL A 578 0.80 -6.86 41.44
CA VAL A 578 0.42 -7.81 40.37
C VAL A 578 -0.57 -7.10 39.42
N THR A 579 -1.10 -6.00 39.83
CA THR A 579 -2.31 -5.40 39.32
C THR A 579 -2.12 -4.09 38.61
N ASP A 580 -1.03 -3.37 38.75
CA ASP A 580 -0.73 -2.22 37.89
C ASP A 580 -0.76 -2.62 36.42
N GLN A 581 -0.34 -3.86 36.13
CA GLN A 581 -0.42 -4.41 34.77
C GLN A 581 -1.84 -4.84 34.35
N LEU A 582 -2.71 -5.25 35.28
CA LEU A 582 -4.05 -5.73 34.96
C LEU A 582 -5.13 -4.62 35.07
N VAL A 583 -5.11 -3.79 36.10
CA VAL A 583 -6.12 -2.73 36.29
C VAL A 583 -5.68 -1.43 35.58
N GLY A 584 -4.39 -1.11 35.58
CA GLY A 584 -3.84 0.05 34.88
C GLY A 584 -4.06 0.01 33.38
N ALA A 585 -4.26 -1.18 32.81
CA ALA A 585 -4.68 -1.34 31.41
C ALA A 585 -6.11 -0.83 31.13
N TYR A 586 -6.94 -0.62 32.16
CA TYR A 586 -8.36 -0.26 32.00
C TYR A 586 -8.77 1.00 32.74
N LEU A 587 -7.96 1.51 33.65
CA LEU A 587 -8.24 2.70 34.45
C LEU A 587 -7.02 3.65 34.45
N ALA A 588 -7.23 4.91 34.11
CA ALA A 588 -6.22 5.97 34.18
C ALA A 588 -6.64 7.07 35.15
N ASP A 589 -5.70 7.53 35.96
CA ASP A 589 -6.00 8.47 37.08
C ASP A 589 -6.12 9.93 36.62
N SER A 590 -5.45 10.34 35.55
CA SER A 590 -5.45 11.75 35.16
C SER A 590 -5.32 11.95 33.63
N PRO A 591 -6.40 12.40 32.98
CA PRO A 591 -7.78 12.54 33.45
C PRO A 591 -8.36 11.17 33.80
N SER A 592 -9.36 11.14 34.70
CA SER A 592 -10.02 9.90 35.09
C SER A 592 -10.74 9.31 33.89
N GLN A 593 -10.19 8.23 33.34
CA GLN A 593 -10.70 7.58 32.16
C GLN A 593 -10.72 6.06 32.35
N VAL A 594 -11.73 5.42 31.79
CA VAL A 594 -11.84 3.98 31.76
C VAL A 594 -11.80 3.49 30.31
N ARG A 595 -11.20 2.32 30.10
CA ARG A 595 -11.09 1.69 28.80
C ARG A 595 -11.91 0.42 28.74
N ILE A 596 -12.69 0.28 27.68
CA ILE A 596 -13.22 -1.00 27.21
C ILE A 596 -12.37 -1.38 26.01
N ALA A 597 -11.66 -2.48 26.11
CA ALA A 597 -10.84 -3.01 25.02
C ALA A 597 -11.51 -4.24 24.39
N THR A 598 -11.58 -4.28 23.08
CA THR A 598 -12.03 -5.46 22.34
C THR A 598 -11.17 -5.67 21.11
N ARG A 599 -11.27 -6.84 20.53
CA ARG A 599 -10.68 -7.14 19.22
C ARG A 599 -11.81 -7.56 18.27
N ILE A 600 -11.80 -6.99 17.10
CA ILE A 600 -12.78 -7.33 16.08
C ILE A 600 -12.26 -8.53 15.29
N GLN A 601 -13.12 -9.52 15.08
CA GLN A 601 -12.83 -10.68 14.24
C GLN A 601 -12.95 -10.30 12.77
N ASP A 602 -11.80 -10.06 12.14
CA ASP A 602 -11.70 -9.65 10.74
C ASP A 602 -12.16 -10.72 9.76
N THR A 603 -12.16 -12.00 10.19
CA THR A 603 -12.65 -13.14 9.40
C THR A 603 -14.16 -13.34 9.46
N THR A 604 -14.90 -12.52 10.23
CA THR A 604 -16.37 -12.55 10.28
C THR A 604 -16.96 -12.31 8.90
N ALA A 605 -17.86 -13.21 8.46
CA ALA A 605 -18.50 -13.08 7.16
C ALA A 605 -19.36 -11.81 7.10
N ASP A 606 -19.30 -11.11 5.94
CA ASP A 606 -20.09 -9.89 5.66
C ASP A 606 -19.90 -8.75 6.69
N LEU A 607 -18.74 -8.70 7.35
CA LEU A 607 -18.42 -7.64 8.30
C LEU A 607 -18.43 -6.26 7.61
N ASN A 608 -19.45 -5.45 7.90
CA ASN A 608 -19.50 -4.06 7.49
C ASN A 608 -18.98 -3.15 8.61
N ARG A 609 -17.73 -2.74 8.52
CA ARG A 609 -17.04 -1.94 9.56
C ARG A 609 -17.69 -0.57 9.78
N GLU A 610 -18.16 0.07 8.70
CA GLU A 610 -18.82 1.38 8.81
C GLU A 610 -20.14 1.27 9.56
N GLN A 611 -20.94 0.23 9.22
CA GLN A 611 -22.21 -0.02 9.91
C GLN A 611 -21.99 -0.39 11.38
N LEU A 612 -20.97 -1.20 11.69
CA LEU A 612 -20.59 -1.54 13.05
C LEU A 612 -20.25 -0.28 13.86
N MET A 613 -19.43 0.61 13.30
CA MET A 613 -19.07 1.87 13.96
C MET A 613 -20.29 2.77 14.22
N GLN A 614 -21.17 2.90 13.24
CA GLN A 614 -22.39 3.71 13.38
C GLN A 614 -23.31 3.13 14.44
N GLN A 615 -23.49 1.82 14.46
CA GLN A 615 -24.33 1.15 15.45
C GLN A 615 -23.72 1.23 16.85
N LEU A 616 -22.41 1.06 16.99
CA LEU A 616 -21.71 1.22 18.25
C LEU A 616 -21.90 2.63 18.84
N HIS A 617 -21.80 3.66 18.00
CA HIS A 617 -22.08 5.03 18.43
C HIS A 617 -23.54 5.19 18.95
N GLN A 618 -24.51 4.63 18.22
CA GLN A 618 -25.93 4.68 18.63
C GLN A 618 -26.17 3.93 19.94
N ASP A 619 -25.56 2.76 20.12
CA ASP A 619 -25.73 1.95 21.33
C ASP A 619 -25.09 2.62 22.55
N LEU A 620 -23.91 3.22 22.41
CA LEU A 620 -23.27 3.99 23.47
C LEU A 620 -24.07 5.24 23.85
N GLN A 621 -24.70 5.92 22.91
CA GLN A 621 -25.61 7.04 23.19
C GLN A 621 -26.89 6.54 23.87
N THR A 622 -27.41 5.38 23.52
CA THR A 622 -28.61 4.79 24.16
C THR A 622 -28.38 4.45 25.63
N VAL A 623 -27.15 4.05 25.98
CA VAL A 623 -26.78 3.80 27.40
C VAL A 623 -26.41 5.06 28.17
N GLY A 624 -26.62 6.25 27.59
CA GLY A 624 -26.51 7.53 28.26
C GLY A 624 -25.11 8.18 28.18
N LEU A 625 -24.25 7.74 27.30
CA LEU A 625 -22.96 8.39 27.02
C LEU A 625 -23.15 9.45 25.92
N ALA A 626 -22.84 10.71 26.19
CA ALA A 626 -22.80 11.72 25.15
C ALA A 626 -21.54 11.54 24.27
N GLU A 627 -21.59 11.97 23.04
CA GLU A 627 -20.48 11.80 22.06
C GLU A 627 -19.15 12.40 22.54
N GLN A 628 -19.21 13.41 23.40
CA GLN A 628 -18.03 14.03 24.00
C GLN A 628 -17.42 13.23 25.17
N ASP A 629 -18.18 12.29 25.77
CA ASP A 629 -17.77 11.53 26.95
C ASP A 629 -16.98 10.27 26.59
N TYR A 630 -16.97 9.86 25.33
CA TYR A 630 -16.21 8.71 24.89
C TYR A 630 -15.47 8.95 23.57
N LYS A 631 -14.41 8.17 23.34
CA LYS A 631 -13.65 8.16 22.10
C LYS A 631 -13.42 6.73 21.67
N LEU A 632 -13.68 6.47 20.39
CA LEU A 632 -13.29 5.22 19.74
C LEU A 632 -11.87 5.39 19.20
N THR A 633 -10.99 4.48 19.54
CA THR A 633 -9.56 4.56 19.19
C THR A 633 -9.01 3.21 18.78
N ASN A 634 -7.71 3.17 18.48
CA ASN A 634 -6.95 2.00 18.09
C ASN A 634 -7.11 1.65 16.60
N LEU A 635 -6.50 0.55 16.19
CA LEU A 635 -6.24 0.20 14.80
C LEU A 635 -7.52 0.08 13.96
N PHE A 636 -8.60 -0.48 14.52
CA PHE A 636 -9.88 -0.64 13.82
C PHE A 636 -10.43 0.71 13.32
N VAL A 637 -10.40 1.73 14.19
CA VAL A 637 -10.88 3.08 13.87
C VAL A 637 -10.00 3.75 12.82
N LEU A 638 -8.69 3.61 12.97
CA LEU A 638 -7.71 4.19 12.04
C LEU A 638 -7.84 3.56 10.64
N TYR A 639 -8.05 2.26 10.55
CA TYR A 639 -8.33 1.59 9.28
C TYR A 639 -9.63 2.07 8.66
N GLN A 640 -10.69 2.20 9.46
CA GLN A 640 -11.98 2.67 8.95
C GLN A 640 -11.89 4.12 8.42
N ASP A 641 -11.15 5.01 9.07
CA ASP A 641 -10.91 6.37 8.57
C ASP A 641 -10.19 6.37 7.21
N ILE A 642 -9.18 5.51 7.05
CA ILE A 642 -8.50 5.37 5.76
C ILE A 642 -9.45 4.87 4.68
N LEU A 643 -10.24 3.82 4.99
CA LEU A 643 -11.15 3.21 4.03
C LEU A 643 -12.26 4.17 3.59
N SER A 644 -12.81 4.96 4.52
CA SER A 644 -13.84 5.96 4.20
C SER A 644 -13.32 7.06 3.26
N ARG A 645 -12.05 7.42 3.38
CA ARG A 645 -11.39 8.42 2.51
C ARG A 645 -10.98 7.88 1.15
N LEU A 646 -10.86 6.56 1.00
CA LEU A 646 -10.40 5.97 -0.26
C LEU A 646 -11.29 6.34 -1.45
N PHE A 647 -12.60 6.24 -1.28
CA PHE A 647 -13.54 6.53 -2.37
C PHE A 647 -13.51 8.01 -2.78
N ASP A 648 -13.54 8.93 -1.82
CA ASP A 648 -13.48 10.37 -2.07
C ASP A 648 -12.15 10.77 -2.71
N SER A 649 -11.07 10.17 -2.24
CA SER A 649 -9.73 10.32 -2.81
C SER A 649 -9.68 9.84 -4.27
N GLN A 650 -10.31 8.70 -4.60
CA GLN A 650 -10.39 8.18 -5.96
C GLN A 650 -11.08 9.14 -6.90
N VAL A 651 -12.24 9.68 -6.50
CA VAL A 651 -13.00 10.64 -7.32
C VAL A 651 -12.21 11.92 -7.54
N THR A 652 -11.60 12.44 -6.48
CA THR A 652 -10.81 13.68 -6.52
C THR A 652 -9.56 13.54 -7.40
N THR A 653 -8.78 12.48 -7.18
CA THR A 653 -7.54 12.23 -7.94
C THR A 653 -7.82 11.98 -9.41
N LEU A 654 -8.83 11.18 -9.76
CA LEU A 654 -9.23 10.95 -11.15
C LEU A 654 -9.73 12.24 -11.81
N GLY A 655 -10.56 13.02 -11.13
CA GLY A 655 -11.03 14.31 -11.65
C GLY A 655 -9.87 15.26 -11.96
N LEU A 656 -8.92 15.36 -11.04
CA LEU A 656 -7.72 16.20 -11.20
C LEU A 656 -6.83 15.72 -12.36
N VAL A 657 -6.62 14.40 -12.48
CA VAL A 657 -5.84 13.82 -13.59
C VAL A 657 -6.49 14.14 -14.93
N TYR A 658 -7.81 13.91 -15.08
CA TYR A 658 -8.50 14.20 -16.34
C TYR A 658 -8.46 15.67 -16.69
N LEU A 659 -8.61 16.56 -15.72
CA LEU A 659 -8.50 18.00 -15.92
C LEU A 659 -7.08 18.39 -16.39
N ALA A 660 -6.07 17.93 -15.67
CA ALA A 660 -4.67 18.25 -15.96
C ALA A 660 -4.22 17.67 -17.32
N LEU A 661 -4.57 16.41 -17.60
CA LEU A 661 -4.30 15.79 -18.91
C LEU A 661 -5.06 16.49 -20.04
N GLY A 662 -6.31 16.88 -19.82
CA GLY A 662 -7.10 17.64 -20.80
C GLY A 662 -6.44 18.98 -21.15
N ILE A 663 -6.02 19.74 -20.15
CA ILE A 663 -5.28 21.00 -20.33
C ILE A 663 -3.97 20.75 -21.08
N MET A 664 -3.23 19.71 -20.72
CA MET A 664 -1.94 19.40 -21.34
C MET A 664 -2.10 18.93 -22.79
N LEU A 665 -3.05 18.04 -23.09
CA LEU A 665 -3.36 17.64 -24.45
C LEU A 665 -3.81 18.82 -25.31
N LEU A 666 -4.57 19.75 -24.72
CA LEU A 666 -4.95 20.99 -25.39
C LEU A 666 -3.72 21.86 -25.69
N ALA A 667 -2.78 21.98 -24.75
CA ALA A 667 -1.53 22.72 -24.97
C ALA A 667 -0.64 22.07 -26.05
N ILE A 668 -0.54 20.73 -26.07
CA ILE A 668 0.26 19.96 -27.02
C ILE A 668 -0.33 20.09 -28.43
N PHE A 669 -1.60 19.78 -28.60
CA PHE A 669 -2.23 19.70 -29.92
C PHE A 669 -2.86 21.00 -30.37
N ARG A 670 -3.03 21.99 -29.47
CA ARG A 670 -3.63 23.29 -29.73
C ARG A 670 -5.00 23.20 -30.44
N SER A 671 -5.75 22.18 -30.11
CA SER A 671 -7.06 21.86 -30.70
C SER A 671 -7.93 21.15 -29.67
N VAL A 672 -8.99 21.80 -29.25
CA VAL A 672 -9.99 21.20 -28.33
C VAL A 672 -10.53 19.88 -28.88
N LYS A 673 -10.79 19.83 -30.19
CA LYS A 673 -11.31 18.64 -30.85
C LYS A 673 -10.36 17.44 -30.74
N ILE A 674 -9.05 17.66 -30.96
CA ILE A 674 -8.03 16.60 -30.87
C ILE A 674 -7.82 16.21 -29.42
N ALA A 675 -7.79 17.18 -28.49
CA ALA A 675 -7.65 16.90 -27.06
C ALA A 675 -8.81 16.04 -26.54
N LEU A 676 -10.06 16.35 -26.92
CA LEU A 676 -11.21 15.53 -26.55
C LEU A 676 -11.17 14.12 -27.16
N ILE A 677 -10.76 13.99 -28.43
CA ILE A 677 -10.58 12.67 -29.07
C ILE A 677 -9.51 11.85 -28.35
N ALA A 678 -8.42 12.49 -27.93
CA ALA A 678 -7.34 11.83 -27.21
C ALA A 678 -7.73 11.35 -25.82
N LEU A 679 -8.68 12.00 -25.14
CA LEU A 679 -9.18 11.59 -23.83
C LEU A 679 -10.10 10.36 -23.88
N ILE A 680 -10.83 10.15 -24.99
CA ILE A 680 -11.85 9.09 -25.09
C ILE A 680 -11.26 7.68 -24.84
N PRO A 681 -10.16 7.23 -25.48
CA PRO A 681 -9.55 5.94 -25.20
C PRO A 681 -9.22 5.75 -23.73
N ASN A 682 -8.66 6.78 -23.10
CA ASN A 682 -8.22 6.77 -21.71
C ASN A 682 -9.40 6.72 -20.73
N ILE A 683 -10.48 7.44 -21.01
CA ILE A 683 -11.74 7.37 -20.22
C ILE A 683 -12.32 5.96 -20.30
N LEU A 684 -12.39 5.37 -21.49
CA LEU A 684 -12.92 4.02 -21.66
C LEU A 684 -12.05 3.00 -20.91
N THR A 685 -10.73 3.10 -20.99
CA THR A 685 -9.82 2.22 -20.27
C THR A 685 -10.02 2.33 -18.76
N THR A 686 -10.13 3.54 -18.23
CA THR A 686 -10.37 3.75 -16.79
C THR A 686 -11.72 3.20 -16.33
N LEU A 687 -12.77 3.46 -17.06
CA LEU A 687 -14.09 2.88 -16.77
C LEU A 687 -14.07 1.35 -16.89
N GLY A 688 -13.36 0.83 -17.87
CA GLY A 688 -13.19 -0.61 -18.07
C GLY A 688 -12.48 -1.28 -16.91
N ILE A 689 -11.37 -0.70 -16.41
CA ILE A 689 -10.62 -1.30 -15.31
C ILE A 689 -11.38 -1.18 -13.98
N LEU A 690 -12.01 -0.04 -13.68
CA LEU A 690 -12.84 0.11 -12.49
C LEU A 690 -14.04 -0.86 -12.53
N GLY A 691 -14.66 -1.02 -13.69
CA GLY A 691 -15.72 -1.99 -13.87
C GLY A 691 -15.23 -3.44 -13.71
N LEU A 692 -14.03 -3.77 -14.21
CA LEU A 692 -13.42 -5.09 -14.05
C LEU A 692 -13.17 -5.41 -12.58
N ILE A 693 -12.64 -4.45 -11.81
CA ILE A 693 -12.44 -4.55 -10.36
C ILE A 693 -13.76 -4.94 -9.67
N GLY A 694 -14.85 -4.22 -9.97
CA GLY A 694 -16.17 -4.53 -9.40
C GLY A 694 -16.74 -5.86 -9.84
N TRP A 695 -16.56 -6.27 -11.11
CA TRP A 695 -17.02 -7.57 -11.59
C TRP A 695 -16.27 -8.75 -10.96
N LEU A 696 -14.99 -8.57 -10.63
CA LEU A 696 -14.17 -9.59 -9.98
C LEU A 696 -14.32 -9.57 -8.45
N ASN A 697 -15.15 -8.68 -7.90
CA ASN A 697 -15.30 -8.44 -6.46
C ASN A 697 -13.94 -8.20 -5.76
N ILE A 698 -13.01 -7.52 -6.45
CA ILE A 698 -11.73 -7.13 -5.87
C ILE A 698 -11.99 -5.90 -4.99
N PRO A 699 -11.61 -5.93 -3.71
CA PRO A 699 -11.81 -4.78 -2.84
C PRO A 699 -10.94 -3.60 -3.29
N LEU A 700 -11.49 -2.39 -3.15
CA LEU A 700 -10.68 -1.18 -3.27
C LEU A 700 -9.82 -1.02 -2.01
N ASP A 701 -8.53 -1.12 -2.19
CA ASP A 701 -7.52 -0.90 -1.16
C ASP A 701 -6.58 0.26 -1.54
N LEU A 702 -5.59 0.52 -0.69
CA LEU A 702 -4.60 1.58 -0.89
C LEU A 702 -3.79 1.44 -2.19
N MET A 703 -3.62 0.22 -2.71
CA MET A 703 -2.90 -0.03 -3.96
C MET A 703 -3.83 0.02 -5.17
N THR A 704 -5.00 -0.63 -5.09
CA THR A 704 -5.96 -0.69 -6.20
C THR A 704 -6.49 0.68 -6.58
N ILE A 705 -6.61 1.60 -5.62
CA ILE A 705 -7.01 2.99 -5.88
C ILE A 705 -6.04 3.72 -6.80
N THR A 706 -4.75 3.42 -6.72
CA THR A 706 -3.74 4.08 -7.54
C THR A 706 -3.74 3.61 -9.00
N ILE A 707 -4.27 2.40 -9.26
CA ILE A 707 -4.21 1.75 -10.58
C ILE A 707 -4.84 2.61 -11.67
N ALA A 708 -6.02 3.16 -11.41
CA ALA A 708 -6.74 3.94 -12.41
C ALA A 708 -5.98 5.21 -12.82
N ALA A 709 -5.39 5.92 -11.85
CA ALA A 709 -4.60 7.12 -12.11
C ALA A 709 -3.28 6.80 -12.82
N ILE A 710 -2.60 5.73 -12.41
CA ILE A 710 -1.35 5.27 -13.01
C ILE A 710 -1.58 4.76 -14.43
N ALA A 711 -2.56 3.88 -14.62
CA ALA A 711 -2.91 3.33 -15.93
C ALA A 711 -3.24 4.43 -16.94
N MET A 712 -3.99 5.46 -16.51
CA MET A 712 -4.29 6.60 -17.36
C MET A 712 -3.04 7.41 -17.72
N GLY A 713 -2.15 7.65 -16.74
CA GLY A 713 -0.89 8.37 -16.99
C GLY A 713 0.00 7.66 -18.00
N ILE A 714 0.00 6.32 -18.01
CA ILE A 714 0.81 5.50 -18.93
C ILE A 714 0.09 5.34 -20.28
N ALA A 715 -1.22 5.11 -20.30
CA ALA A 715 -1.99 4.88 -21.54
C ALA A 715 -2.00 6.10 -22.48
N VAL A 716 -1.98 7.31 -21.93
CA VAL A 716 -1.93 8.56 -22.71
C VAL A 716 -0.66 8.66 -23.55
N ASP A 717 0.44 8.01 -23.18
CA ASP A 717 1.70 7.99 -23.91
C ASP A 717 1.50 7.45 -25.34
N ASP A 718 0.92 6.26 -25.45
CA ASP A 718 0.62 5.63 -26.74
C ASP A 718 -0.32 6.49 -27.59
N THR A 719 -1.35 7.08 -26.98
CA THR A 719 -2.29 8.02 -27.63
C THR A 719 -1.56 9.23 -28.23
N ILE A 720 -0.63 9.86 -27.47
CA ILE A 720 0.15 11.02 -27.94
C ILE A 720 1.02 10.62 -29.14
N HIS A 721 1.73 9.51 -29.04
CA HIS A 721 2.57 9.01 -30.12
C HIS A 721 1.78 8.70 -31.39
N PHE A 722 0.60 8.11 -31.26
CA PHE A 722 -0.27 7.81 -32.41
C PHE A 722 -0.77 9.08 -33.09
N ILE A 723 -1.33 10.03 -32.30
CA ILE A 723 -1.89 11.29 -32.85
C ILE A 723 -0.77 12.13 -33.47
N HIS A 724 0.40 12.24 -32.81
CA HIS A 724 1.51 13.02 -33.33
C HIS A 724 1.98 12.51 -34.71
N ASN A 725 2.14 11.19 -34.84
CA ASN A 725 2.51 10.58 -36.11
C ASN A 725 1.42 10.76 -37.18
N TYR A 726 0.15 10.50 -36.82
CA TYR A 726 -1.00 10.69 -37.74
C TYR A 726 -1.09 12.10 -38.33
N LEU A 727 -0.83 13.12 -37.51
CA LEU A 727 -0.88 14.51 -37.95
C LEU A 727 0.29 14.89 -38.86
N GLN A 728 1.41 14.20 -38.79
CA GLN A 728 2.61 14.46 -39.61
C GLN A 728 2.59 13.76 -40.97
N GLN A 729 1.76 12.74 -41.16
CA GLN A 729 1.71 11.99 -42.44
C GLN A 729 1.23 12.87 -43.60
N PRO A 730 1.86 12.72 -44.81
CA PRO A 730 1.44 13.43 -46.00
C PRO A 730 0.05 13.00 -46.51
N ALA A 731 -0.45 13.73 -47.51
CA ALA A 731 -1.74 13.43 -48.13
C ALA A 731 -1.70 12.08 -48.85
N GLY A 732 -2.21 11.05 -48.20
CA GLY A 732 -2.26 9.67 -48.65
C GLY A 732 -3.06 8.84 -47.67
N ASP A 733 -2.68 7.57 -47.47
CA ASP A 733 -3.22 6.72 -46.44
C ASP A 733 -2.49 6.91 -45.09
N ALA A 734 -2.69 8.09 -44.49
CA ALA A 734 -2.07 8.48 -43.21
C ALA A 734 -2.33 7.43 -42.10
N LEU A 735 -3.51 6.79 -42.14
CA LEU A 735 -3.86 5.78 -41.16
C LEU A 735 -2.99 4.53 -41.31
N ALA A 736 -2.87 3.98 -42.50
CA ALA A 736 -2.05 2.80 -42.77
C ALA A 736 -0.57 3.06 -42.47
N ALA A 737 -0.07 4.25 -42.81
CA ALA A 737 1.32 4.63 -42.52
C ALA A 737 1.54 4.72 -40.99
N THR A 738 0.60 5.34 -40.22
CA THR A 738 0.71 5.42 -38.76
C THR A 738 0.69 4.05 -38.08
N PHE A 739 -0.16 3.13 -38.54
CA PHE A 739 -0.19 1.77 -38.03
C PHE A 739 1.11 1.00 -38.36
N GLY A 740 1.67 1.21 -39.54
CA GLY A 740 2.93 0.55 -39.94
C GLY A 740 4.12 0.98 -39.07
N HIS A 741 4.21 2.25 -38.71
CA HIS A 741 5.36 2.80 -38.00
C HIS A 741 5.10 2.84 -36.46
N THR A 742 4.13 3.65 -36.04
CA THR A 742 3.87 3.89 -34.61
C THR A 742 3.04 2.76 -34.00
N GLY A 743 2.10 2.18 -34.73
CA GLY A 743 1.27 1.08 -34.21
C GLY A 743 2.09 -0.13 -33.77
N MET A 744 3.18 -0.46 -34.49
CA MET A 744 4.09 -1.54 -34.11
C MET A 744 4.81 -1.23 -32.79
N ALA A 745 5.28 0.00 -32.61
CA ALA A 745 5.95 0.41 -31.39
C ALA A 745 4.98 0.37 -30.19
N ILE A 746 3.73 0.82 -30.38
CA ILE A 746 2.67 0.77 -29.36
C ILE A 746 2.35 -0.67 -28.95
N VAL A 747 2.25 -1.62 -29.90
CA VAL A 747 2.06 -3.03 -29.54
C VAL A 747 3.23 -3.55 -28.70
N PHE A 748 4.45 -3.23 -29.07
CA PHE A 748 5.63 -3.69 -28.33
C PHE A 748 5.70 -3.07 -26.94
N THR A 749 5.44 -1.76 -26.80
CA THR A 749 5.43 -1.10 -25.49
C THR A 749 4.34 -1.66 -24.60
N SER A 750 3.10 -1.73 -25.06
CA SER A 750 1.98 -2.22 -24.27
C SER A 750 2.14 -3.68 -23.86
N VAL A 751 2.65 -4.56 -24.75
CA VAL A 751 2.89 -5.97 -24.39
C VAL A 751 4.02 -6.12 -23.38
N ILE A 752 5.11 -5.36 -23.51
CA ILE A 752 6.23 -5.41 -22.58
C ILE A 752 5.81 -4.85 -21.22
N ILE A 753 5.07 -3.74 -21.20
CA ILE A 753 4.53 -3.15 -19.97
C ILE A 753 3.60 -4.15 -19.28
N ALA A 754 2.65 -4.73 -20.02
CA ALA A 754 1.72 -5.71 -19.47
C ALA A 754 2.44 -6.96 -18.92
N ALA A 755 3.44 -7.47 -19.65
CA ALA A 755 4.25 -8.61 -19.22
C ALA A 755 5.08 -8.26 -17.96
N GLY A 756 5.63 -7.06 -17.89
CA GLY A 756 6.37 -6.58 -16.73
C GLY A 756 5.48 -6.49 -15.48
N PHE A 757 4.27 -5.93 -15.61
CA PHE A 757 3.31 -5.86 -14.51
C PHE A 757 2.75 -7.23 -14.11
N ALA A 758 2.56 -8.14 -15.06
CA ALA A 758 2.05 -9.49 -14.78
C ALA A 758 2.98 -10.30 -13.85
N VAL A 759 4.26 -9.94 -13.74
CA VAL A 759 5.20 -10.58 -12.80
C VAL A 759 4.76 -10.42 -11.35
N PHE A 760 4.12 -9.30 -11.00
CA PHE A 760 3.58 -9.10 -9.66
C PHE A 760 2.47 -10.08 -9.29
N GLY A 761 1.88 -10.77 -10.28
CA GLY A 761 0.91 -11.83 -10.04
C GLY A 761 1.45 -13.03 -9.26
N PHE A 762 2.76 -13.11 -9.04
CA PHE A 762 3.43 -14.14 -8.25
C PHE A 762 3.82 -13.67 -6.85
N SER A 763 3.33 -12.51 -6.39
CA SER A 763 3.58 -12.00 -5.04
C SER A 763 2.73 -12.74 -4.01
N ASP A 764 3.28 -12.92 -2.82
CA ASP A 764 2.53 -13.38 -1.65
C ASP A 764 1.67 -12.25 -1.03
N PHE A 765 1.91 -10.99 -1.45
CA PHE A 765 1.18 -9.82 -1.02
C PHE A 765 0.07 -9.48 -2.02
N LEU A 766 -1.18 -9.79 -1.69
CA LEU A 766 -2.33 -9.66 -2.60
C LEU A 766 -2.54 -8.27 -3.18
N PRO A 767 -2.33 -7.16 -2.45
CA PRO A 767 -2.40 -5.83 -3.06
C PRO A 767 -1.42 -5.64 -4.22
N SER A 768 -0.19 -6.19 -4.15
CA SER A 768 0.78 -6.20 -5.26
C SER A 768 0.30 -7.05 -6.43
N VAL A 769 -0.32 -8.21 -6.15
CA VAL A 769 -0.92 -9.08 -7.18
C VAL A 769 -1.99 -8.34 -7.96
N TYR A 770 -2.94 -7.73 -7.24
CA TYR A 770 -4.01 -6.95 -7.86
C TYR A 770 -3.47 -5.75 -8.64
N PHE A 771 -2.53 -5.02 -8.06
CA PHE A 771 -1.86 -3.92 -8.72
C PHE A 771 -1.23 -4.34 -10.05
N GLY A 772 -0.47 -5.44 -10.05
CA GLY A 772 0.20 -5.94 -11.25
C GLY A 772 -0.76 -6.44 -12.32
N ILE A 773 -1.67 -7.35 -11.97
CA ILE A 773 -2.60 -7.96 -12.92
C ILE A 773 -3.57 -6.92 -13.50
N LEU A 774 -4.12 -6.06 -12.65
CA LEU A 774 -5.07 -5.04 -13.11
C LEU A 774 -4.39 -3.97 -13.96
N THR A 775 -3.15 -3.57 -13.61
CA THR A 775 -2.38 -2.64 -14.46
C THR A 775 -2.02 -3.27 -15.80
N ALA A 776 -1.63 -4.55 -15.82
CA ALA A 776 -1.41 -5.28 -17.06
C ALA A 776 -2.68 -5.34 -17.92
N ALA A 777 -3.82 -5.64 -17.33
CA ALA A 777 -5.12 -5.63 -18.00
C ALA A 777 -5.47 -4.23 -18.54
N ALA A 778 -5.24 -3.17 -17.75
CA ALA A 778 -5.46 -1.78 -18.18
C ALA A 778 -4.59 -1.42 -19.39
N MET A 779 -3.32 -1.85 -19.44
CA MET A 779 -2.45 -1.62 -20.59
C MET A 779 -2.94 -2.34 -21.85
N LEU A 780 -3.44 -3.57 -21.73
CA LEU A 780 -4.05 -4.28 -22.86
C LEU A 780 -5.36 -3.65 -23.32
N MET A 781 -6.17 -3.12 -22.38
CA MET A 781 -7.37 -2.36 -22.71
C MET A 781 -7.01 -1.04 -23.42
N ALA A 782 -5.97 -0.33 -22.97
CA ALA A 782 -5.47 0.87 -23.61
C ALA A 782 -4.97 0.58 -25.03
N LEU A 783 -4.18 -0.48 -25.23
CA LEU A 783 -3.74 -0.95 -26.55
C LEU A 783 -4.94 -1.18 -27.48
N LEU A 784 -5.97 -1.85 -27.00
CA LEU A 784 -7.18 -2.10 -27.77
C LEU A 784 -7.88 -0.81 -28.17
N THR A 785 -8.04 0.14 -27.25
CA THR A 785 -8.70 1.42 -27.52
C THR A 785 -7.87 2.30 -28.43
N ASP A 786 -6.53 2.34 -28.27
CA ASP A 786 -5.62 3.14 -29.10
C ASP A 786 -5.47 2.59 -30.53
N LEU A 787 -5.65 1.29 -30.75
CA LEU A 787 -5.63 0.70 -32.09
C LEU A 787 -7.01 0.55 -32.74
N THR A 788 -8.09 0.90 -32.06
CA THR A 788 -9.47 0.77 -32.59
C THR A 788 -10.21 2.09 -32.58
N ILE A 789 -10.65 2.58 -31.39
CA ILE A 789 -11.50 3.75 -31.29
C ILE A 789 -10.74 5.05 -31.66
N LEU A 790 -9.51 5.20 -31.20
CA LEU A 790 -8.70 6.38 -31.50
C LEU A 790 -8.53 6.61 -33.01
N PRO A 791 -8.04 5.64 -33.80
CA PRO A 791 -7.91 5.82 -35.23
C PRO A 791 -9.24 5.94 -35.95
N ALA A 792 -10.33 5.32 -35.46
CA ALA A 792 -11.67 5.51 -36.00
C ALA A 792 -12.13 6.95 -35.86
N LEU A 793 -11.97 7.55 -34.68
CA LEU A 793 -12.31 8.94 -34.40
C LEU A 793 -11.42 9.91 -35.18
N LEU A 794 -10.11 9.68 -35.23
CA LEU A 794 -9.18 10.52 -35.99
C LEU A 794 -9.51 10.51 -37.48
N SER A 795 -9.72 9.34 -38.08
CA SER A 795 -10.02 9.21 -39.52
C SER A 795 -11.31 9.94 -39.91
N ARG A 796 -12.27 9.97 -39.02
CA ARG A 796 -13.59 10.56 -39.28
C ARG A 796 -13.66 12.07 -38.99
N PHE A 797 -12.97 12.50 -37.92
CA PHE A 797 -13.18 13.85 -37.41
C PHE A 797 -11.98 14.77 -37.58
N VAL A 798 -10.77 14.25 -37.87
CA VAL A 798 -9.55 15.08 -37.97
C VAL A 798 -8.95 14.98 -39.37
N LYS A 799 -8.74 16.12 -40.03
CA LYS A 799 -8.02 16.20 -41.30
C LYS A 799 -6.52 16.30 -41.06
N ASN A 800 -5.73 15.45 -41.69
CA ASN A 800 -4.26 15.50 -41.61
C ASN A 800 -3.70 16.70 -42.41
N SER A 801 -2.37 16.97 -42.24
CA SER A 801 -1.72 18.12 -42.88
C SER A 801 -1.77 18.09 -44.41
N GLY A 802 -1.68 16.92 -45.02
CA GLY A 802 -1.76 16.75 -46.47
C GLY A 802 -3.17 17.00 -47.05
N GLN A 803 -4.22 16.74 -46.28
CA GLN A 803 -5.58 17.08 -46.68
C GLN A 803 -5.86 18.57 -46.54
N ARG A 804 -5.23 19.25 -45.57
CA ARG A 804 -5.30 20.72 -45.42
C ARG A 804 -4.62 21.43 -46.58
N GLN A 805 -3.43 20.97 -47.06
CA GLN A 805 -2.73 21.53 -48.20
C GLN A 805 -3.52 21.34 -49.50
N ARG A 806 -4.11 20.18 -49.77
CA ARG A 806 -4.93 19.96 -50.98
C ARG A 806 -6.17 20.88 -51.05
N GLN A 807 -6.79 21.21 -49.91
CA GLN A 807 -7.93 22.17 -49.90
C GLN A 807 -7.48 23.61 -50.15
N GLN A 808 -6.26 23.99 -49.77
CA GLN A 808 -5.72 25.30 -50.03
C GLN A 808 -5.23 25.50 -51.48
N THR A 809 -4.89 24.37 -52.15
CA THR A 809 -4.39 24.35 -53.55
C THR A 809 -5.47 23.95 -54.56
N ALA A 810 -6.68 23.61 -54.13
CA ALA A 810 -7.79 23.41 -55.05
C ALA A 810 -8.13 24.74 -55.72
N PRO A 811 -8.09 24.85 -57.06
CA PRO A 811 -8.48 26.08 -57.74
C PRO A 811 -9.92 26.41 -57.42
N VAL A 812 -10.16 27.66 -56.98
CA VAL A 812 -11.51 28.21 -56.91
C VAL A 812 -12.07 28.10 -58.32
N ALA A 813 -12.98 27.15 -58.59
CA ALA A 813 -13.69 27.06 -59.83
C ALA A 813 -14.42 28.36 -60.03
N GLY A 814 -13.88 29.15 -60.92
CA GLY A 814 -14.39 30.45 -61.28
C GLY A 814 -15.80 30.31 -61.73
N GLY A 815 -16.73 30.97 -61.10
CA GLY A 815 -17.97 31.36 -61.72
C GLY A 815 -17.69 32.34 -62.86
N GLN A 816 -17.81 31.88 -64.05
CA GLN A 816 -18.12 32.72 -65.19
C GLN A 816 -19.45 32.23 -65.73
N SER A 817 -20.44 33.05 -65.56
CA SER A 817 -21.37 33.64 -66.54
C SER A 817 -22.53 34.30 -65.83
#